data_518125f05f1e1c2a03380a89309e272c
#
_entry.id   518125f05f1e1c2a03380a89309e272c
#
_cell.length_a   1.000
_cell.length_b   1.000
_cell.length_c   1.000
_cell.angle_alpha   90.00
_cell.angle_beta   90.00
_cell.angle_gamma   90.00
#
_symmetry.space_group_name_H-M   'P 1'
#
loop_
_entity.id
_entity.type
_entity.pdbx_description
1 polymer ?
#
loop_
_entity_poly.entity_id
_entity_poly.type
_entity_poly.pdbx_seq_one_letter_code
_entity_poly.pdbx_strand_id
1 'polypeptide(L)'
;MLSLIFASALMIECESFTNKGGWTLDPSSMGEMGSSYLMAHGYGFPVKDASTEFSVERTGRYRVMVRTRNWAAEWTKGAPGLFRVLTDGRELSFVMGNNGPTWRWAMAGEIELAAGRHVLALRDMTGFNGRCDAVVVTDGACDEATLENLRLENQARTPVDGGTYDFIVVGGGISGICAAHASARATARTLLIQDRDIVGGCNSSEIRVGLGGDIHVGPNVRLGNVVEEIQPIVGGGGVDGGDDYEDGRKMRSFRAGHIPRFLKLRTGERVFAVETNETGAIRAVLSRNVRSGVVTRFCSDLFCDATGDAVLARLAGCATMYGREARSTFGEISAPETADRQVMGHSIQWRTAKVPGSSFPDISGWAHPIDESSATYSRVGGWAQEAGQYRDMAKETEQIRDYGLLAIFSNWHYLKNVSPRRKEFANDRFTWISPIGGKREGYRVVGDYVFTQNDLEEQRTFPDGTAAVTWDIDQHFPDPANAAAFAEPFRSCAYHRGFGPQPVAVPYRCLYARDCPNLFLAGRHVSVSHVALAAVRVQRTLGMLGEVVGIAAALAWEHGCSPRMLYTDYLPELMGRIKAGVPKIPTYHAYPQGLHEKYHFWGRPQVNIYPETETNLFTGAKEQIKALGMVHRNEHPFFGDPAKSAQRRRLVLADESRSQLIVYDSCNARGRYTIPAEKPMWDLKRTGEGLYRVVVRRGFMVIDIGKRKVVDVFRHPALNELTAVCDMPDGGFLACVSPGGYGKTNDVEVFRFTADRRLESRHTFRGIFNSRSMTLREDGELLIAYEHGFIRGRLGENGEGVVLQRFIQPAGRNLFEVVPDAKGTGYWAGTGYGAELVHFNLDGSVSAVWKAEQGKGRRNVFYAQPQEQPNGHVYVCNWTGHGWNDSKRGWQVLEFDENGKVVWHLDDWELFGSISGIDVLETPE
;
A
#
# COMPACT_ATOMS: atom_id res chain seq x y z
N MET A 1 -46.54 19.97 -30.60
CA MET A 1 -45.38 19.20 -30.21
C MET A 1 -44.98 19.71 -28.80
N LEU A 2 -45.43 19.03 -27.76
CA LEU A 2 -44.95 19.29 -26.43
C LEU A 2 -43.53 18.72 -26.35
N SER A 3 -42.54 19.57 -26.32
CA SER A 3 -41.18 19.25 -25.97
C SER A 3 -41.20 18.77 -24.51
N LEU A 4 -41.06 17.48 -24.28
CA LEU A 4 -40.73 16.91 -22.97
C LEU A 4 -39.37 17.47 -22.60
N ILE A 5 -39.37 18.51 -21.76
CA ILE A 5 -38.14 19.03 -21.12
C ILE A 5 -37.73 17.94 -20.10
N PHE A 6 -36.78 17.11 -20.43
CA PHE A 6 -36.16 16.23 -19.46
C PHE A 6 -35.44 17.12 -18.45
N ALA A 7 -35.90 17.04 -17.20
CA ALA A 7 -35.22 17.65 -16.07
C ALA A 7 -33.81 17.08 -15.99
N SER A 8 -32.78 17.93 -15.86
CA SER A 8 -31.42 17.49 -15.68
C SER A 8 -31.15 17.29 -14.20
N ALA A 9 -30.80 16.07 -13.80
CA ALA A 9 -30.32 15.76 -12.47
C ALA A 9 -28.90 15.24 -12.58
N LEU A 10 -27.94 15.97 -11.97
CA LEU A 10 -26.55 15.58 -11.90
C LEU A 10 -26.25 15.06 -10.50
N MET A 11 -25.88 13.80 -10.41
CA MET A 11 -25.43 13.18 -9.17
C MET A 11 -23.91 13.22 -9.06
N ILE A 12 -23.40 13.64 -7.91
CA ILE A 12 -22.01 13.77 -7.58
C ILE A 12 -21.77 13.01 -6.27
N GLU A 13 -21.13 11.85 -6.38
CA GLU A 13 -20.68 11.08 -5.20
C GLU A 13 -19.52 11.78 -4.53
N CYS A 14 -19.58 11.99 -3.21
CA CYS A 14 -18.59 12.79 -2.50
C CYS A 14 -17.21 12.11 -2.42
N GLU A 15 -17.13 10.78 -2.45
CA GLU A 15 -15.88 10.06 -2.52
C GLU A 15 -15.09 10.34 -3.81
N SER A 16 -15.77 10.77 -4.86
CA SER A 16 -15.15 11.11 -6.15
C SER A 16 -14.58 12.54 -6.20
N PHE A 17 -14.79 13.36 -5.17
CA PHE A 17 -14.29 14.74 -5.15
C PHE A 17 -12.79 14.81 -5.45
N THR A 18 -12.42 15.69 -6.35
CA THR A 18 -11.02 15.85 -6.81
C THR A 18 -10.10 16.41 -5.74
N ASN A 19 -10.64 17.27 -4.88
CA ASN A 19 -9.95 17.79 -3.70
C ASN A 19 -10.76 17.44 -2.45
N LYS A 20 -10.23 16.60 -1.57
CA LYS A 20 -10.90 16.24 -0.32
C LYS A 20 -10.63 17.23 0.81
N GLY A 21 -9.76 18.22 0.61
CA GLY A 21 -9.41 19.18 1.66
C GLY A 21 -8.89 18.49 2.91
N GLY A 22 -9.60 18.69 4.01
CA GLY A 22 -9.35 17.98 5.28
C GLY A 22 -10.35 16.86 5.59
N TRP A 23 -11.25 16.53 4.67
CA TRP A 23 -12.25 15.48 4.86
C TRP A 23 -11.66 14.10 4.63
N THR A 24 -12.02 13.17 5.49
CA THR A 24 -11.58 11.77 5.43
C THR A 24 -12.59 10.95 4.64
N LEU A 25 -12.09 10.09 3.75
CA LEU A 25 -12.91 9.10 3.06
C LEU A 25 -13.24 7.94 4.00
N ASP A 26 -14.51 7.62 4.15
CA ASP A 26 -14.96 6.52 5.01
C ASP A 26 -15.74 5.45 4.22
N PRO A 27 -15.17 4.25 4.00
CA PRO A 27 -15.87 3.12 3.39
C PRO A 27 -16.54 2.19 4.40
N SER A 28 -16.60 2.52 5.70
CA SER A 28 -17.07 1.59 6.75
C SER A 28 -18.51 1.14 6.54
N SER A 29 -19.37 2.00 6.02
CA SER A 29 -20.79 1.73 5.79
C SER A 29 -21.14 1.30 4.37
N MET A 30 -20.17 1.03 3.51
CA MET A 30 -20.43 0.64 2.10
C MET A 30 -21.30 -0.62 1.97
N GLY A 31 -21.33 -1.50 2.97
CA GLY A 31 -22.19 -2.68 2.98
C GLY A 31 -23.69 -2.32 2.99
N GLU A 32 -24.06 -1.21 3.59
CA GLU A 32 -25.43 -0.70 3.68
C GLU A 32 -25.71 0.37 2.63
N MET A 33 -24.72 1.22 2.38
CA MET A 33 -24.89 2.38 1.51
C MET A 33 -24.57 2.12 0.04
N GLY A 34 -23.75 1.14 -0.27
CA GLY A 34 -23.24 0.89 -1.61
C GLY A 34 -22.11 1.82 -2.07
N SER A 35 -21.84 2.91 -1.35
CA SER A 35 -20.78 3.90 -1.60
C SER A 35 -20.06 4.26 -0.31
N SER A 36 -18.88 4.87 -0.43
CA SER A 36 -18.21 5.57 0.69
C SER A 36 -18.75 6.99 0.82
N TYR A 37 -18.35 7.68 1.88
CA TYR A 37 -18.73 9.08 2.09
C TYR A 37 -17.54 9.90 2.60
N LEU A 38 -17.65 11.22 2.57
CA LEU A 38 -16.69 12.12 3.20
C LEU A 38 -17.11 12.49 4.63
N MET A 39 -16.14 12.47 5.54
CA MET A 39 -16.31 12.81 6.95
C MET A 39 -15.33 13.91 7.38
N ALA A 40 -15.84 14.98 7.96
CA ALA A 40 -15.05 16.11 8.49
C ALA A 40 -14.47 15.78 9.88
N HIS A 41 -13.35 15.03 9.92
CA HIS A 41 -12.73 14.50 11.14
C HIS A 41 -11.70 15.48 11.71
N GLY A 42 -12.18 16.59 12.29
CA GLY A 42 -11.36 17.75 12.70
C GLY A 42 -11.09 17.88 14.20
N TYR A 43 -11.53 16.92 15.03
CA TYR A 43 -11.27 16.89 16.48
C TYR A 43 -11.76 18.14 17.22
N GLY A 44 -12.87 18.72 16.78
CA GLY A 44 -13.46 19.95 17.32
C GLY A 44 -12.96 21.23 16.66
N PHE A 45 -12.23 21.14 15.55
CA PHE A 45 -11.81 22.29 14.74
C PHE A 45 -12.18 22.04 13.28
N PRO A 46 -12.80 23.00 12.59
CA PRO A 46 -13.17 22.87 11.20
C PRO A 46 -12.00 22.46 10.31
N VAL A 47 -12.23 21.49 9.42
CA VAL A 47 -11.26 21.04 8.43
C VAL A 47 -11.34 21.89 7.16
N LYS A 48 -10.33 21.80 6.29
CA LYS A 48 -10.32 22.50 5.00
C LYS A 48 -11.43 21.98 4.09
N ASP A 49 -12.00 22.88 3.29
CA ASP A 49 -13.08 22.59 2.35
C ASP A 49 -12.71 21.46 1.40
N ALA A 50 -13.61 20.50 1.22
CA ALA A 50 -13.54 19.55 0.12
C ALA A 50 -14.23 20.17 -1.10
N SER A 51 -13.73 19.91 -2.32
CA SER A 51 -14.30 20.50 -3.53
C SER A 51 -14.12 19.63 -4.78
N THR A 52 -15.01 19.82 -5.74
CA THR A 52 -14.94 19.23 -7.06
C THR A 52 -15.58 20.14 -8.11
N GLU A 53 -15.21 19.96 -9.37
CA GLU A 53 -15.87 20.63 -10.50
C GLU A 53 -17.06 19.81 -10.99
N PHE A 54 -18.09 20.51 -11.45
CA PHE A 54 -19.23 19.93 -12.15
C PHE A 54 -19.68 20.87 -13.28
N SER A 55 -20.54 20.40 -14.18
CA SER A 55 -21.06 21.21 -15.27
C SER A 55 -22.55 21.06 -15.38
N VAL A 56 -23.25 22.18 -15.68
CA VAL A 56 -24.64 22.20 -16.07
C VAL A 56 -24.77 22.58 -17.53
N GLU A 57 -25.70 21.94 -18.24
CA GLU A 57 -25.90 22.17 -19.68
C GLU A 57 -26.68 23.43 -19.98
N ARG A 58 -27.50 23.87 -19.07
CA ARG A 58 -28.42 24.99 -19.25
C ARG A 58 -28.30 26.01 -18.14
N THR A 59 -28.42 27.30 -18.50
CA THR A 59 -28.62 28.37 -17.51
C THR A 59 -30.00 28.24 -16.88
N GLY A 60 -30.07 28.27 -15.55
CA GLY A 60 -31.33 28.14 -14.84
C GLY A 60 -31.17 28.10 -13.33
N ARG A 61 -32.31 27.94 -12.67
CA ARG A 61 -32.39 27.76 -11.22
C ARG A 61 -32.33 26.28 -10.87
N TYR A 62 -31.40 25.95 -10.02
CA TYR A 62 -31.12 24.57 -9.59
C TYR A 62 -31.34 24.42 -8.08
N ARG A 63 -31.87 23.28 -7.68
CA ARG A 63 -31.91 22.79 -6.30
C ARG A 63 -30.70 21.93 -6.04
N VAL A 64 -30.07 22.12 -4.89
CA VAL A 64 -28.93 21.34 -4.44
C VAL A 64 -29.38 20.48 -3.26
N MET A 65 -29.44 19.18 -3.49
CA MET A 65 -29.83 18.15 -2.52
C MET A 65 -28.60 17.42 -2.02
N VAL A 66 -28.54 17.14 -0.72
CA VAL A 66 -27.37 16.52 -0.06
C VAL A 66 -27.84 15.30 0.71
N ARG A 67 -27.17 14.18 0.52
CA ARG A 67 -27.40 12.98 1.33
C ARG A 67 -26.46 13.01 2.54
N THR A 68 -27.03 13.16 3.71
CA THR A 68 -26.33 13.36 4.98
C THR A 68 -27.11 12.80 6.16
N ARG A 69 -26.51 12.80 7.34
CA ARG A 69 -27.15 12.40 8.59
C ARG A 69 -26.55 13.15 9.78
N ASN A 70 -27.32 13.27 10.86
CA ASN A 70 -26.77 13.61 12.16
C ASN A 70 -26.26 12.33 12.84
N TRP A 71 -24.95 12.15 12.85
CA TRP A 71 -24.32 10.91 13.35
C TRP A 71 -24.53 10.64 14.85
N ALA A 72 -24.82 11.68 15.63
CA ALA A 72 -25.01 11.56 17.08
C ALA A 72 -26.50 11.51 17.51
N ALA A 73 -27.44 11.64 16.56
CA ALA A 73 -28.87 11.79 16.85
C ALA A 73 -29.52 10.56 17.52
N GLU A 74 -28.85 9.41 17.53
CA GLU A 74 -29.29 8.22 18.26
C GLU A 74 -29.14 8.42 19.79
N TRP A 75 -28.16 9.18 20.22
CA TRP A 75 -27.79 9.31 21.63
C TRP A 75 -27.98 10.71 22.22
N THR A 76 -28.08 11.73 21.37
CA THR A 76 -28.20 13.12 21.82
C THR A 76 -29.14 13.93 20.94
N LYS A 77 -29.67 15.02 21.48
CA LYS A 77 -30.54 15.96 20.77
C LYS A 77 -29.74 16.97 19.90
N GLY A 78 -28.47 17.10 20.14
CA GLY A 78 -27.63 18.04 19.40
C GLY A 78 -27.19 17.49 18.05
N ALA A 79 -26.60 18.34 17.23
CA ALA A 79 -26.06 18.01 15.93
C ALA A 79 -24.57 18.45 15.85
N PRO A 80 -23.63 17.59 16.22
CA PRO A 80 -22.22 17.96 16.28
C PRO A 80 -21.59 18.22 14.90
N GLY A 81 -21.98 17.48 13.88
CA GLY A 81 -21.34 17.46 12.57
C GLY A 81 -21.95 18.40 11.55
N LEU A 82 -22.03 19.69 11.85
CA LEU A 82 -22.62 20.68 10.95
C LEU A 82 -21.66 21.10 9.84
N PHE A 83 -22.19 21.25 8.62
CA PHE A 83 -21.45 21.76 7.47
C PHE A 83 -22.35 22.53 6.51
N ARG A 84 -21.75 23.29 5.61
CA ARG A 84 -22.43 23.99 4.51
C ARG A 84 -21.96 23.50 3.15
N VAL A 85 -22.82 23.66 2.17
CA VAL A 85 -22.50 23.46 0.76
C VAL A 85 -22.29 24.80 0.10
N LEU A 86 -21.29 24.91 -0.74
CA LEU A 86 -20.97 26.09 -1.52
C LEU A 86 -21.00 25.75 -3.00
N THR A 87 -21.44 26.71 -3.81
CA THR A 87 -21.30 26.67 -5.27
C THR A 87 -20.61 27.94 -5.73
N ASP A 88 -19.50 27.84 -6.46
CA ASP A 88 -18.66 28.97 -6.90
C ASP A 88 -18.31 29.94 -5.74
N GLY A 89 -18.00 29.36 -4.56
CA GLY A 89 -17.65 30.09 -3.34
C GLY A 89 -18.82 30.70 -2.59
N ARG A 90 -20.08 30.62 -3.09
CA ARG A 90 -21.27 31.11 -2.43
C ARG A 90 -21.87 30.02 -1.56
N GLU A 91 -22.09 30.33 -0.27
CA GLU A 91 -22.77 29.40 0.65
C GLU A 91 -24.26 29.29 0.30
N LEU A 92 -24.76 28.07 0.30
CA LEU A 92 -26.18 27.76 0.17
C LEU A 92 -26.92 27.98 1.50
N SER A 93 -28.26 28.12 1.41
CA SER A 93 -29.07 28.64 2.51
C SER A 93 -29.10 27.78 3.76
N PHE A 94 -29.09 26.47 3.62
CA PHE A 94 -29.33 25.55 4.73
C PHE A 94 -28.06 24.89 5.25
N VAL A 95 -28.03 24.65 6.56
CA VAL A 95 -26.97 23.91 7.25
C VAL A 95 -27.30 22.44 7.19
N MET A 96 -26.29 21.63 6.84
CA MET A 96 -26.36 20.17 6.72
C MET A 96 -25.86 19.47 7.98
N GLY A 97 -26.16 18.16 8.11
CA GLY A 97 -25.69 17.33 9.22
C GLY A 97 -26.60 17.33 10.45
N ASN A 98 -27.81 17.85 10.34
CA ASN A 98 -28.80 17.97 11.46
C ASN A 98 -30.11 17.20 11.21
N ASN A 99 -30.19 16.32 10.22
CA ASN A 99 -31.42 15.76 9.69
C ASN A 99 -31.82 14.38 10.26
N GLY A 100 -31.36 14.03 11.46
CA GLY A 100 -31.72 12.78 12.16
C GLY A 100 -30.67 11.67 11.99
N PRO A 101 -30.89 10.48 12.61
CA PRO A 101 -29.88 9.44 12.75
C PRO A 101 -29.64 8.60 11.47
N THR A 102 -30.56 8.65 10.52
CA THR A 102 -30.46 7.89 9.26
C THR A 102 -30.00 8.76 8.10
N TRP A 103 -29.36 8.12 7.13
CA TRP A 103 -28.98 8.77 5.87
C TRP A 103 -30.24 9.19 5.10
N ARG A 104 -30.38 10.48 4.81
CA ARG A 104 -31.51 11.07 4.10
C ARG A 104 -31.07 12.22 3.21
N TRP A 105 -31.87 12.49 2.21
CA TRP A 105 -31.71 13.67 1.37
C TRP A 105 -32.25 14.91 2.08
N ALA A 106 -31.49 15.98 2.05
CA ALA A 106 -31.85 17.29 2.57
C ALA A 106 -31.49 18.36 1.56
N MET A 107 -32.32 19.40 1.45
CA MET A 107 -32.05 20.52 0.55
C MET A 107 -31.00 21.45 1.19
N ALA A 108 -29.88 21.68 0.50
CA ALA A 108 -28.88 22.67 0.90
C ALA A 108 -29.28 24.09 0.48
N GLY A 109 -30.03 24.23 -0.60
CA GLY A 109 -30.53 25.50 -1.10
C GLY A 109 -30.82 25.45 -2.58
N GLU A 110 -31.19 26.63 -3.11
CA GLU A 110 -31.38 26.87 -4.53
C GLU A 110 -30.36 27.89 -5.02
N ILE A 111 -29.94 27.77 -6.27
CA ILE A 111 -28.95 28.66 -6.88
C ILE A 111 -29.19 28.83 -8.37
N GLU A 112 -28.94 30.04 -8.87
CA GLU A 112 -28.89 30.32 -10.31
C GLU A 112 -27.51 29.99 -10.85
N LEU A 113 -27.43 29.09 -11.85
CA LEU A 113 -26.23 28.69 -12.52
C LEU A 113 -26.29 28.99 -14.01
N ALA A 114 -25.23 29.53 -14.56
CA ALA A 114 -25.06 29.65 -16.02
C ALA A 114 -24.73 28.28 -16.61
N ALA A 115 -25.01 28.07 -17.89
CA ALA A 115 -24.49 26.88 -18.56
C ALA A 115 -22.96 26.89 -18.54
N GLY A 116 -22.33 25.76 -18.15
CA GLY A 116 -20.87 25.62 -18.07
C GLY A 116 -20.37 24.98 -16.79
N ARG A 117 -19.10 25.25 -16.46
CA ARG A 117 -18.42 24.68 -15.29
C ARG A 117 -18.64 25.49 -14.04
N HIS A 118 -18.80 24.76 -12.94
CA HIS A 118 -18.97 25.29 -11.60
C HIS A 118 -18.13 24.52 -10.60
N VAL A 119 -17.93 25.07 -9.42
CA VAL A 119 -17.23 24.40 -8.31
C VAL A 119 -18.21 24.15 -7.18
N LEU A 120 -18.37 22.88 -6.81
CA LEU A 120 -19.07 22.45 -5.60
C LEU A 120 -18.06 22.28 -4.47
N ALA A 121 -18.38 22.80 -3.27
CA ALA A 121 -17.54 22.61 -2.08
C ALA A 121 -18.36 22.28 -0.85
N LEU A 122 -17.75 21.53 0.08
CA LEU A 122 -18.26 21.24 1.41
C LEU A 122 -17.40 21.96 2.43
N ARG A 123 -18.02 22.82 3.24
CA ARG A 123 -17.37 23.60 4.31
C ARG A 123 -17.77 23.05 5.66
N ASP A 124 -16.82 22.47 6.37
CA ASP A 124 -17.02 22.04 7.74
C ASP A 124 -17.15 23.26 8.66
N MET A 125 -18.11 23.19 9.59
CA MET A 125 -18.38 24.28 10.55
C MET A 125 -17.85 23.96 11.94
N THR A 126 -17.62 22.70 12.27
CA THR A 126 -17.46 22.27 13.67
C THR A 126 -16.24 21.40 13.93
N GLY A 127 -15.76 20.64 12.95
CA GLY A 127 -14.73 19.62 13.12
C GLY A 127 -15.19 18.35 13.83
N PHE A 128 -16.51 18.18 13.98
CA PHE A 128 -17.11 17.05 14.67
C PHE A 128 -17.85 16.11 13.73
N ASN A 129 -17.12 15.60 12.75
CA ASN A 129 -17.53 14.49 11.88
C ASN A 129 -18.79 14.74 11.03
N GLY A 130 -18.97 15.97 10.52
CA GLY A 130 -19.96 16.23 9.46
C GLY A 130 -19.78 15.24 8.30
N ARG A 131 -20.88 14.75 7.71
CA ARG A 131 -20.86 13.66 6.73
C ARG A 131 -21.67 13.98 5.51
N CYS A 132 -21.08 13.75 4.35
CA CYS A 132 -21.73 13.90 3.06
C CYS A 132 -21.44 12.69 2.20
N ASP A 133 -22.50 12.01 1.77
CA ASP A 133 -22.45 10.86 0.87
C ASP A 133 -22.48 11.30 -0.59
N ALA A 134 -23.53 12.03 -0.94
CA ALA A 134 -23.73 12.47 -2.32
C ALA A 134 -24.41 13.83 -2.38
N VAL A 135 -24.21 14.51 -3.49
CA VAL A 135 -24.89 15.77 -3.84
C VAL A 135 -25.61 15.61 -5.17
N VAL A 136 -26.86 16.05 -5.25
CA VAL A 136 -27.60 16.15 -6.52
C VAL A 136 -27.88 17.61 -6.82
N VAL A 137 -27.52 18.02 -8.05
CA VAL A 137 -27.85 19.35 -8.60
C VAL A 137 -28.92 19.13 -9.67
N THR A 138 -30.13 19.68 -9.47
CA THR A 138 -31.27 19.39 -10.35
C THR A 138 -32.18 20.58 -10.54
N ASP A 139 -32.73 20.73 -11.73
CA ASP A 139 -33.87 21.62 -12.05
C ASP A 139 -35.22 20.85 -12.06
N GLY A 140 -35.19 19.54 -11.77
CA GLY A 140 -36.34 18.63 -11.79
C GLY A 140 -36.86 18.24 -10.42
N ALA A 141 -37.57 17.10 -10.36
CA ALA A 141 -38.06 16.55 -9.10
C ALA A 141 -36.92 16.19 -8.13
N CYS A 142 -37.16 16.42 -6.84
CA CYS A 142 -36.20 16.19 -5.76
C CYS A 142 -36.83 15.55 -4.51
N ASP A 143 -37.90 14.79 -4.70
CA ASP A 143 -38.44 13.95 -3.64
C ASP A 143 -37.51 12.79 -3.29
N GLU A 144 -37.62 12.25 -2.08
CA GLU A 144 -36.74 11.22 -1.53
C GLU A 144 -36.66 9.98 -2.43
N ALA A 145 -37.80 9.55 -3.00
CA ALA A 145 -37.84 8.34 -3.84
C ALA A 145 -37.11 8.56 -5.17
N THR A 146 -37.30 9.71 -5.80
CA THR A 146 -36.62 10.07 -7.05
C THR A 146 -35.10 10.13 -6.85
N LEU A 147 -34.65 10.78 -5.79
CA LEU A 147 -33.23 10.94 -5.48
C LEU A 147 -32.56 9.59 -5.10
N GLU A 148 -33.29 8.74 -4.37
CA GLU A 148 -32.79 7.43 -3.99
C GLU A 148 -32.73 6.49 -5.20
N ASN A 149 -33.69 6.54 -6.12
CA ASN A 149 -33.64 5.80 -7.38
C ASN A 149 -32.45 6.25 -8.23
N LEU A 150 -32.21 7.55 -8.36
CA LEU A 150 -31.05 8.10 -9.09
C LEU A 150 -29.73 7.59 -8.48
N ARG A 151 -29.63 7.53 -7.15
CA ARG A 151 -28.46 7.00 -6.45
C ARG A 151 -28.27 5.50 -6.76
N LEU A 152 -29.31 4.70 -6.67
CA LEU A 152 -29.23 3.27 -6.95
C LEU A 152 -28.85 2.99 -8.42
N GLU A 153 -29.39 3.77 -9.35
CA GLU A 153 -29.02 3.70 -10.77
C GLU A 153 -27.54 4.08 -10.99
N ASN A 154 -27.08 5.13 -10.32
CA ASN A 154 -25.67 5.53 -10.39
C ASN A 154 -24.72 4.48 -9.82
N GLN A 155 -25.16 3.72 -8.82
CA GLN A 155 -24.42 2.63 -8.21
C GLN A 155 -24.51 1.31 -8.99
N ALA A 156 -25.50 1.16 -9.88
CA ALA A 156 -25.64 -0.02 -10.73
C ALA A 156 -24.55 -0.03 -11.81
N ARG A 157 -23.44 -0.73 -11.53
CA ARG A 157 -22.28 -0.82 -12.44
C ARG A 157 -22.13 -2.24 -12.97
N THR A 158 -21.91 -2.37 -14.28
CA THR A 158 -21.47 -3.64 -14.86
C THR A 158 -20.05 -3.92 -14.40
N PRO A 159 -19.78 -5.13 -13.83
CA PRO A 159 -18.45 -5.49 -13.39
C PRO A 159 -17.45 -5.52 -14.55
N VAL A 160 -16.27 -4.93 -14.34
CA VAL A 160 -15.13 -5.09 -15.23
C VAL A 160 -14.32 -6.32 -14.84
N ASP A 161 -13.66 -6.95 -15.81
CA ASP A 161 -12.81 -8.12 -15.54
C ASP A 161 -11.54 -7.70 -14.80
N GLY A 162 -11.35 -8.25 -13.61
CA GLY A 162 -10.16 -8.07 -12.76
C GLY A 162 -9.11 -9.16 -12.94
N GLY A 163 -9.39 -10.17 -13.75
CA GLY A 163 -8.51 -11.30 -14.04
C GLY A 163 -8.69 -12.49 -13.12
N THR A 164 -7.88 -13.53 -13.41
CA THR A 164 -7.89 -14.82 -12.69
C THR A 164 -6.58 -15.04 -11.96
N TYR A 165 -6.67 -15.52 -10.72
CA TYR A 165 -5.56 -15.76 -9.82
C TYR A 165 -5.59 -17.21 -9.33
N ASP A 166 -4.47 -17.70 -8.81
CA ASP A 166 -4.39 -19.03 -8.20
C ASP A 166 -4.93 -18.98 -6.75
N PHE A 167 -4.81 -17.80 -6.10
CA PHE A 167 -5.31 -17.57 -4.76
C PHE A 167 -5.73 -16.11 -4.57
N ILE A 168 -6.90 -15.87 -3.99
CA ILE A 168 -7.40 -14.54 -3.65
C ILE A 168 -7.57 -14.42 -2.14
N VAL A 169 -6.89 -13.43 -1.55
CA VAL A 169 -7.01 -13.05 -0.14
C VAL A 169 -7.80 -11.76 -0.05
N VAL A 170 -8.87 -11.75 0.74
CA VAL A 170 -9.67 -10.56 1.00
C VAL A 170 -9.46 -10.09 2.43
N GLY A 171 -8.93 -8.86 2.57
CA GLY A 171 -8.56 -8.24 3.84
C GLY A 171 -7.05 -8.13 4.02
N GLY A 172 -6.55 -6.89 4.05
CA GLY A 172 -5.14 -6.55 4.17
C GLY A 172 -4.68 -6.28 5.62
N GLY A 173 -5.28 -6.94 6.62
CA GLY A 173 -4.73 -7.00 7.98
C GLY A 173 -3.45 -7.83 8.06
N ILE A 174 -2.80 -7.89 9.22
CA ILE A 174 -1.54 -8.64 9.42
C ILE A 174 -1.67 -10.10 8.90
N SER A 175 -2.77 -10.79 9.22
CA SER A 175 -3.01 -12.17 8.76
C SER A 175 -3.09 -12.27 7.24
N GLY A 176 -3.84 -11.36 6.60
CA GLY A 176 -4.01 -11.38 5.15
C GLY A 176 -2.73 -11.04 4.41
N ILE A 177 -1.92 -10.10 4.93
CA ILE A 177 -0.59 -9.81 4.39
C ILE A 177 0.27 -11.07 4.46
N CYS A 178 0.30 -11.73 5.63
CA CYS A 178 1.10 -12.95 5.82
C CYS A 178 0.65 -14.09 4.90
N ALA A 179 -0.66 -14.31 4.76
CA ALA A 179 -1.21 -15.32 3.85
C ALA A 179 -0.84 -15.05 2.39
N ALA A 180 -0.99 -13.81 1.94
CA ALA A 180 -0.67 -13.41 0.57
C ALA A 180 0.83 -13.54 0.27
N HIS A 181 1.69 -13.11 1.20
CA HIS A 181 3.13 -13.26 1.05
C HIS A 181 3.58 -14.72 1.05
N ALA A 182 3.06 -15.53 1.97
CA ALA A 182 3.42 -16.94 2.06
C ALA A 182 3.07 -17.71 0.79
N SER A 183 1.87 -17.51 0.26
CA SER A 183 1.41 -18.11 -1.00
C SER A 183 2.25 -17.64 -2.19
N ALA A 184 2.49 -16.34 -2.31
CA ALA A 184 3.27 -15.78 -3.42
C ALA A 184 4.75 -16.22 -3.39
N ARG A 185 5.33 -16.42 -2.21
CA ARG A 185 6.71 -16.95 -2.06
C ARG A 185 6.80 -18.42 -2.46
N ALA A 186 5.71 -19.14 -2.39
CA ALA A 186 5.56 -20.49 -2.95
C ALA A 186 5.09 -20.47 -4.42
N THR A 187 5.16 -19.33 -5.08
CA THR A 187 4.94 -19.09 -6.52
C THR A 187 3.49 -19.15 -7.01
N ALA A 188 2.49 -19.22 -6.14
CA ALA A 188 1.10 -19.08 -6.54
C ALA A 188 0.78 -17.61 -6.89
N ARG A 189 0.08 -17.37 -8.00
CA ARG A 189 -0.36 -16.01 -8.40
C ARG A 189 -1.45 -15.57 -7.45
N THR A 190 -1.09 -14.69 -6.54
CA THR A 190 -1.93 -14.27 -5.43
C THR A 190 -2.40 -12.83 -5.61
N LEU A 191 -3.68 -12.59 -5.34
CA LEU A 191 -4.25 -11.26 -5.23
C LEU A 191 -4.63 -10.98 -3.78
N LEU A 192 -4.18 -9.86 -3.23
CA LEU A 192 -4.68 -9.31 -1.97
C LEU A 192 -5.60 -8.11 -2.24
N ILE A 193 -6.84 -8.19 -1.77
CA ILE A 193 -7.83 -7.11 -1.89
C ILE A 193 -8.01 -6.46 -0.53
N GLN A 194 -7.87 -5.13 -0.47
CA GLN A 194 -8.01 -4.34 0.75
C GLN A 194 -8.97 -3.17 0.51
N ASP A 195 -9.92 -2.97 1.41
CA ASP A 195 -10.93 -1.91 1.33
C ASP A 195 -10.42 -0.51 1.74
N ARG A 196 -9.24 -0.42 2.37
CA ARG A 196 -8.56 0.83 2.73
C ARG A 196 -7.42 1.11 1.77
N ASP A 197 -6.90 2.34 1.81
CA ASP A 197 -5.75 2.74 0.98
C ASP A 197 -4.44 2.11 1.42
N ILE A 198 -4.39 1.68 2.67
CA ILE A 198 -3.21 1.09 3.32
C ILE A 198 -3.52 -0.29 3.87
N VAL A 199 -2.49 -1.09 4.04
CA VAL A 199 -2.57 -2.40 4.67
C VAL A 199 -2.09 -2.35 6.12
N GLY A 200 -2.38 -3.41 6.90
CA GLY A 200 -2.01 -3.52 8.31
C GLY A 200 -3.21 -3.70 9.24
N GLY A 201 -4.40 -3.34 8.79
CA GLY A 201 -5.64 -3.48 9.60
C GLY A 201 -5.52 -2.74 10.92
N CYS A 202 -5.70 -3.44 12.06
CA CYS A 202 -5.58 -2.82 13.39
C CYS A 202 -4.17 -2.26 13.68
N ASN A 203 -3.14 -2.74 13.00
CA ASN A 203 -1.77 -2.22 13.11
C ASN A 203 -1.42 -1.17 12.04
N SER A 204 -2.40 -0.60 11.35
CA SER A 204 -2.20 0.55 10.46
C SER A 204 -2.20 1.87 11.24
N SER A 205 -1.78 2.96 10.59
CA SER A 205 -1.87 4.33 11.14
C SER A 205 -3.31 4.77 11.43
N GLU A 206 -4.31 4.14 10.82
CA GLU A 206 -5.72 4.45 11.04
C GLU A 206 -6.26 3.97 12.39
N ILE A 207 -5.63 2.94 13.01
CA ILE A 207 -6.12 2.34 14.27
C ILE A 207 -5.02 2.33 15.34
N ARG A 208 -3.78 2.02 14.95
CA ARG A 208 -2.57 2.09 15.79
C ARG A 208 -2.53 1.11 16.98
N VAL A 209 -3.02 -0.10 16.79
CA VAL A 209 -2.91 -1.17 17.80
C VAL A 209 -1.60 -1.93 17.64
N GLY A 210 -0.87 -2.14 18.74
CA GLY A 210 0.37 -2.91 18.78
C GLY A 210 0.19 -4.39 18.46
N LEU A 211 1.28 -5.03 18.03
CA LEU A 211 1.32 -6.48 17.79
C LEU A 211 1.55 -7.20 19.11
N GLY A 212 0.52 -7.81 19.68
CA GLY A 212 0.63 -8.70 20.84
C GLY A 212 1.02 -10.12 20.43
N GLY A 213 1.51 -10.91 21.41
CA GLY A 213 1.98 -12.28 21.23
C GLY A 213 3.46 -12.38 20.86
N ASP A 214 3.94 -13.62 20.73
CA ASP A 214 5.31 -13.93 20.31
C ASP A 214 5.31 -14.70 19.01
N ILE A 215 6.41 -14.59 18.27
CA ILE A 215 6.67 -15.35 17.04
C ILE A 215 7.83 -16.31 17.26
N HIS A 216 8.01 -17.27 16.35
CA HIS A 216 9.11 -18.25 16.42
C HIS A 216 9.06 -19.16 17.68
N VAL A 217 7.86 -19.49 18.13
CA VAL A 217 7.61 -20.31 19.33
C VAL A 217 6.71 -21.51 19.00
N GLY A 218 6.71 -22.48 19.91
CA GLY A 218 5.90 -23.70 19.79
C GLY A 218 6.51 -24.75 18.83
N PRO A 219 5.71 -25.66 18.28
CA PRO A 219 6.22 -26.78 17.48
C PRO A 219 6.80 -26.35 16.13
N ASN A 220 6.39 -25.20 15.60
CA ASN A 220 6.76 -24.68 14.28
C ASN A 220 7.50 -23.34 14.39
N VAL A 221 8.70 -23.37 14.98
CA VAL A 221 9.50 -22.15 15.30
C VAL A 221 9.93 -21.32 14.09
N ARG A 222 9.72 -21.80 12.88
CA ARG A 222 10.01 -21.03 11.66
C ARG A 222 8.81 -20.22 11.15
N LEU A 223 7.65 -20.32 11.78
CA LEU A 223 6.52 -19.40 11.54
C LEU A 223 6.80 -18.05 12.17
N GLY A 224 6.35 -16.99 11.53
CA GLY A 224 6.53 -15.61 11.97
C GLY A 224 7.52 -14.80 11.13
N ASN A 225 8.14 -15.38 10.11
CA ASN A 225 9.09 -14.69 9.24
C ASN A 225 8.48 -13.47 8.52
N VAL A 226 7.27 -13.61 7.98
CA VAL A 226 6.58 -12.48 7.34
C VAL A 226 6.14 -11.46 8.38
N VAL A 227 5.66 -11.92 9.53
CA VAL A 227 5.30 -11.04 10.67
C VAL A 227 6.49 -10.20 11.09
N GLU A 228 7.68 -10.81 11.23
CA GLU A 228 8.92 -10.13 11.60
C GLU A 228 9.31 -9.06 10.59
N GLU A 229 9.13 -9.32 9.30
CA GLU A 229 9.44 -8.38 8.22
C GLU A 229 8.53 -7.16 8.18
N ILE A 230 7.26 -7.32 8.53
CA ILE A 230 6.24 -6.25 8.43
C ILE A 230 5.87 -5.60 9.76
N GLN A 231 6.30 -6.17 10.90
CA GLN A 231 5.98 -5.61 12.21
C GLN A 231 6.60 -4.22 12.39
N PRO A 232 6.00 -3.35 13.22
CA PRO A 232 6.57 -2.06 13.52
C PRO A 232 7.97 -2.15 14.08
N ILE A 233 8.84 -1.25 13.65
CA ILE A 233 10.20 -1.09 14.15
C ILE A 233 10.19 -0.14 15.34
N VAL A 234 9.32 0.85 15.29
CA VAL A 234 9.21 1.93 16.25
C VAL A 234 7.86 1.86 16.94
N GLY A 235 7.84 1.94 18.29
CA GLY A 235 6.63 2.17 19.07
C GLY A 235 5.65 1.02 19.20
N GLY A 236 5.99 -0.23 18.91
CA GLY A 236 5.11 -1.41 19.18
C GLY A 236 3.70 -1.36 18.60
N GLY A 237 3.16 -0.21 18.34
CA GLY A 237 1.78 0.04 17.97
C GLY A 237 1.52 0.79 16.68
N GLY A 238 2.46 0.87 15.78
CA GLY A 238 2.25 1.59 14.50
C GLY A 238 1.95 3.07 14.71
N VAL A 239 2.62 3.74 15.65
CA VAL A 239 2.08 4.97 16.20
C VAL A 239 2.82 6.21 15.80
N ASP A 240 4.02 6.46 16.18
CA ASP A 240 4.60 7.79 16.05
C ASP A 240 5.56 7.88 14.85
N GLY A 241 5.20 8.65 13.87
CA GLY A 241 5.85 8.70 12.56
C GLY A 241 5.47 7.50 11.71
N GLY A 242 4.39 6.79 12.11
CA GLY A 242 3.94 5.54 11.54
C GLY A 242 3.42 5.65 10.13
N ASP A 243 2.79 6.75 9.83
CA ASP A 243 1.98 6.91 8.64
C ASP A 243 2.77 6.60 7.37
N ASP A 244 3.78 7.40 7.09
CA ASP A 244 4.58 7.22 5.88
C ASP A 244 5.64 6.14 6.04
N TYR A 245 6.02 5.79 7.27
CA TYR A 245 7.09 4.85 7.51
C TYR A 245 6.58 3.42 7.73
N GLU A 246 5.74 3.18 8.75
CA GLU A 246 5.30 1.82 9.09
C GLU A 246 4.27 1.27 8.09
N ASP A 247 3.31 2.08 7.67
CA ASP A 247 2.38 1.70 6.62
C ASP A 247 3.10 1.58 5.28
N GLY A 248 3.98 2.54 4.97
CA GLY A 248 4.86 2.50 3.81
C GLY A 248 5.76 1.25 3.78
N ARG A 249 6.25 0.79 4.95
CA ARG A 249 7.00 -0.47 5.06
C ARG A 249 6.17 -1.67 4.64
N LYS A 250 4.96 -1.80 5.19
CA LYS A 250 4.05 -2.88 4.82
C LYS A 250 3.71 -2.82 3.33
N MET A 251 3.43 -1.63 2.81
CA MET A 251 3.16 -1.42 1.38
C MET A 251 4.36 -1.77 0.50
N ARG A 252 5.59 -1.44 0.94
CA ARG A 252 6.82 -1.78 0.20
C ARG A 252 7.09 -3.28 0.17
N SER A 253 6.67 -4.05 1.18
CA SER A 253 6.87 -5.50 1.20
C SER A 253 6.28 -6.21 -0.03
N PHE A 254 5.19 -5.67 -0.58
CA PHE A 254 4.55 -6.20 -1.79
C PHE A 254 5.38 -6.02 -3.07
N ARG A 255 6.48 -5.31 -3.01
CA ARG A 255 7.33 -4.91 -4.14
C ARG A 255 8.79 -5.32 -3.97
N ALA A 256 9.06 -6.10 -2.93
CA ALA A 256 10.40 -6.61 -2.65
C ALA A 256 10.73 -7.84 -3.49
N GLY A 257 11.93 -7.88 -4.03
CA GLY A 257 12.47 -9.04 -4.73
C GLY A 257 11.58 -9.54 -5.89
N HIS A 258 11.24 -10.83 -5.89
CA HIS A 258 10.40 -11.48 -6.90
C HIS A 258 8.90 -11.45 -6.58
N ILE A 259 8.49 -10.89 -5.44
CA ILE A 259 7.09 -10.86 -4.98
C ILE A 259 6.15 -10.24 -6.03
N PRO A 260 6.47 -9.12 -6.69
CA PRO A 260 5.57 -8.52 -7.68
C PRO A 260 5.15 -9.44 -8.84
N ARG A 261 5.89 -10.50 -9.07
CA ARG A 261 5.55 -11.50 -10.12
C ARG A 261 4.37 -12.38 -9.72
N PHE A 262 4.20 -12.60 -8.41
CA PHE A 262 3.25 -13.56 -7.87
C PHE A 262 2.21 -12.92 -6.95
N LEU A 263 2.43 -11.69 -6.49
CA LEU A 263 1.53 -11.00 -5.58
C LEU A 263 1.09 -9.66 -6.15
N LYS A 264 -0.22 -9.51 -6.33
CA LYS A 264 -0.87 -8.22 -6.56
C LYS A 264 -1.55 -7.72 -5.29
N LEU A 265 -1.46 -6.40 -5.09
CA LEU A 265 -2.22 -5.69 -4.06
C LEU A 265 -3.22 -4.74 -4.74
N ARG A 266 -4.49 -4.85 -4.37
CA ARG A 266 -5.55 -3.92 -4.71
C ARG A 266 -6.04 -3.24 -3.44
N THR A 267 -5.74 -1.95 -3.29
CA THR A 267 -6.25 -1.12 -2.19
C THR A 267 -7.44 -0.28 -2.63
N GLY A 268 -8.26 0.13 -1.67
CA GLY A 268 -9.48 0.87 -1.96
C GLY A 268 -10.53 0.04 -2.69
N GLU A 269 -10.53 -1.27 -2.50
CA GLU A 269 -11.45 -2.22 -3.14
C GLU A 269 -12.22 -3.00 -2.06
N ARG A 270 -13.49 -2.69 -1.89
CA ARG A 270 -14.34 -3.37 -0.93
C ARG A 270 -15.13 -4.51 -1.59
N VAL A 271 -14.87 -5.74 -1.17
CA VAL A 271 -15.65 -6.90 -1.59
C VAL A 271 -17.03 -6.84 -0.95
N PHE A 272 -18.07 -6.98 -1.78
CA PHE A 272 -19.49 -6.90 -1.36
C PHE A 272 -20.34 -8.06 -1.83
N ALA A 273 -19.87 -8.88 -2.76
CA ALA A 273 -20.59 -10.04 -3.26
C ALA A 273 -19.61 -11.16 -3.66
N VAL A 274 -20.11 -12.38 -3.66
CA VAL A 274 -19.43 -13.57 -4.17
C VAL A 274 -20.32 -14.29 -5.18
N GLU A 275 -19.71 -14.95 -6.15
CA GLU A 275 -20.36 -15.89 -7.04
C GLU A 275 -19.95 -17.30 -6.63
N THR A 276 -20.91 -18.18 -6.37
CA THR A 276 -20.67 -19.57 -6.01
C THR A 276 -21.20 -20.52 -7.09
N ASN A 277 -20.63 -21.71 -7.15
CA ASN A 277 -21.17 -22.78 -7.97
C ASN A 277 -22.17 -23.64 -7.16
N GLU A 278 -22.71 -24.68 -7.81
CA GLU A 278 -23.69 -25.61 -7.21
C GLU A 278 -23.18 -26.34 -5.96
N THR A 279 -21.85 -26.49 -5.81
CA THR A 279 -21.23 -27.13 -4.64
C THR A 279 -20.99 -26.16 -3.48
N GLY A 280 -21.34 -24.88 -3.63
CA GLY A 280 -21.06 -23.82 -2.66
C GLY A 280 -19.62 -23.30 -2.72
N ALA A 281 -18.79 -23.72 -3.70
CA ALA A 281 -17.46 -23.17 -3.89
C ALA A 281 -17.53 -21.77 -4.52
N ILE A 282 -16.76 -20.83 -3.99
CA ILE A 282 -16.61 -19.48 -4.55
C ILE A 282 -15.88 -19.57 -5.89
N ARG A 283 -16.39 -18.89 -6.90
CA ARG A 283 -15.76 -18.77 -8.24
C ARG A 283 -15.23 -17.38 -8.51
N ALA A 284 -15.88 -16.37 -7.96
CA ALA A 284 -15.45 -15.00 -8.08
C ALA A 284 -15.87 -14.18 -6.86
N VAL A 285 -15.11 -13.12 -6.62
CA VAL A 285 -15.51 -12.04 -5.72
C VAL A 285 -15.75 -10.77 -6.54
N LEU A 286 -16.76 -9.99 -6.15
CA LEU A 286 -17.03 -8.68 -6.71
C LEU A 286 -16.63 -7.63 -5.69
N SER A 287 -15.73 -6.73 -6.10
CA SER A 287 -15.35 -5.58 -5.31
C SER A 287 -15.87 -4.28 -5.91
N ARG A 288 -16.04 -3.28 -5.07
CA ARG A 288 -16.33 -1.91 -5.48
C ARG A 288 -15.19 -1.01 -5.04
N ASN A 289 -14.67 -0.23 -5.98
CA ASN A 289 -13.66 0.76 -5.65
C ASN A 289 -14.27 1.88 -4.80
N VAL A 290 -13.63 2.16 -3.65
CA VAL A 290 -14.15 3.09 -2.64
C VAL A 290 -14.16 4.57 -3.07
N ARG A 291 -13.55 4.91 -4.23
CA ARG A 291 -13.49 6.27 -4.76
C ARG A 291 -14.25 6.46 -6.06
N SER A 292 -14.15 5.48 -6.95
CA SER A 292 -14.73 5.58 -8.29
C SER A 292 -16.05 4.85 -8.43
N GLY A 293 -16.42 4.01 -7.46
CA GLY A 293 -17.58 3.14 -7.53
C GLY A 293 -17.49 2.04 -8.60
N VAL A 294 -16.36 1.93 -9.31
CA VAL A 294 -16.15 0.87 -10.31
C VAL A 294 -16.25 -0.49 -9.64
N VAL A 295 -17.04 -1.38 -10.23
CA VAL A 295 -17.17 -2.76 -9.77
C VAL A 295 -16.21 -3.64 -10.57
N THR A 296 -15.40 -4.43 -9.87
CA THR A 296 -14.43 -5.36 -10.47
C THR A 296 -14.72 -6.77 -10.03
N ARG A 297 -14.67 -7.71 -10.97
CA ARG A 297 -14.86 -9.15 -10.76
C ARG A 297 -13.53 -9.87 -10.84
N PHE A 298 -13.12 -10.54 -9.74
CA PHE A 298 -11.90 -11.32 -9.67
C PHE A 298 -12.20 -12.80 -9.50
N CYS A 299 -11.54 -13.66 -10.28
CA CYS A 299 -11.75 -15.09 -10.30
C CYS A 299 -10.61 -15.86 -9.66
N SER A 300 -10.91 -16.96 -8.99
CA SER A 300 -9.93 -17.93 -8.47
C SER A 300 -10.59 -19.28 -8.18
N ASP A 301 -9.76 -20.31 -8.00
CA ASP A 301 -10.21 -21.59 -7.47
C ASP A 301 -10.03 -21.67 -5.94
N LEU A 302 -9.20 -20.83 -5.33
CA LEU A 302 -8.96 -20.79 -3.89
C LEU A 302 -9.09 -19.37 -3.34
N PHE A 303 -9.78 -19.23 -2.22
CA PHE A 303 -10.02 -17.95 -1.56
C PHE A 303 -9.63 -18.00 -0.09
N CYS A 304 -9.32 -16.83 0.47
CA CYS A 304 -9.11 -16.64 1.89
C CYS A 304 -9.95 -15.45 2.38
N ASP A 305 -10.74 -15.67 3.40
CA ASP A 305 -11.30 -14.60 4.20
C ASP A 305 -10.25 -14.16 5.22
N ALA A 306 -9.77 -12.91 5.09
CA ALA A 306 -8.87 -12.25 6.03
C ALA A 306 -9.45 -10.90 6.52
N THR A 307 -10.77 -10.71 6.33
CA THR A 307 -11.48 -9.46 6.62
C THR A 307 -11.60 -9.19 8.13
N GLY A 308 -11.48 -10.22 8.94
CA GLY A 308 -11.69 -10.17 10.37
C GLY A 308 -13.18 -10.11 10.80
N ASP A 309 -14.08 -9.82 9.88
CA ASP A 309 -15.54 -9.79 10.10
C ASP A 309 -16.26 -10.95 9.38
N ALA A 310 -15.51 -11.94 8.90
CA ALA A 310 -16.03 -13.09 8.14
C ALA A 310 -16.85 -12.68 6.90
N VAL A 311 -16.40 -11.67 6.15
CA VAL A 311 -17.18 -11.10 5.05
C VAL A 311 -17.40 -12.12 3.95
N LEU A 312 -16.35 -12.80 3.47
CA LEU A 312 -16.48 -13.81 2.42
C LEU A 312 -17.30 -15.00 2.89
N ALA A 313 -17.01 -15.50 4.08
CA ALA A 313 -17.72 -16.65 4.65
C ALA A 313 -19.21 -16.36 4.81
N ARG A 314 -19.57 -15.17 5.26
CA ARG A 314 -20.99 -14.75 5.40
C ARG A 314 -21.66 -14.56 4.04
N LEU A 315 -20.96 -13.95 3.07
CA LEU A 315 -21.47 -13.82 1.69
C LEU A 315 -21.65 -15.18 1.00
N ALA A 316 -20.79 -16.16 1.31
CA ALA A 316 -20.89 -17.53 0.82
C ALA A 316 -21.90 -18.39 1.60
N GLY A 317 -22.55 -17.85 2.64
CA GLY A 317 -23.52 -18.57 3.44
C GLY A 317 -22.96 -19.57 4.43
N CYS A 318 -21.67 -19.45 4.81
CA CYS A 318 -21.05 -20.35 5.79
C CYS A 318 -21.63 -20.19 7.19
N ALA A 319 -21.65 -21.26 7.95
CA ALA A 319 -22.02 -21.23 9.37
C ALA A 319 -21.06 -20.38 10.19
N THR A 320 -21.62 -19.55 11.04
CA THR A 320 -20.86 -18.64 11.92
C THR A 320 -21.37 -18.68 13.35
N MET A 321 -20.50 -18.41 14.30
CA MET A 321 -20.81 -18.18 15.72
C MET A 321 -20.70 -16.69 16.01
N TYR A 322 -21.54 -16.17 16.92
CA TYR A 322 -21.51 -14.77 17.33
C TYR A 322 -21.94 -14.63 18.79
N GLY A 323 -21.24 -13.77 19.56
CA GLY A 323 -21.47 -13.64 20.99
C GLY A 323 -20.74 -14.73 21.79
N ARG A 324 -21.17 -14.93 23.04
CA ARG A 324 -20.62 -15.93 23.93
C ARG A 324 -21.45 -17.20 23.90
N GLU A 325 -20.79 -18.34 23.68
CA GLU A 325 -21.41 -19.64 23.80
C GLU A 325 -21.75 -19.96 25.27
N ALA A 326 -22.81 -20.72 25.48
CA ALA A 326 -23.12 -21.26 26.81
C ALA A 326 -22.04 -22.25 27.28
N ARG A 327 -21.80 -22.34 28.59
CA ARG A 327 -20.85 -23.29 29.16
C ARG A 327 -21.14 -24.71 28.69
N SER A 328 -22.40 -25.09 28.58
CA SER A 328 -22.83 -26.42 28.11
C SER A 328 -22.44 -26.74 26.66
N THR A 329 -22.08 -25.72 25.84
CA THR A 329 -21.76 -25.93 24.42
C THR A 329 -20.40 -26.61 24.26
N PHE A 330 -19.38 -26.12 24.96
CA PHE A 330 -18.01 -26.63 24.88
C PHE A 330 -17.43 -27.08 26.23
N GLY A 331 -18.16 -26.91 27.34
CA GLY A 331 -17.68 -27.21 28.69
C GLY A 331 -16.67 -26.19 29.22
N GLU A 332 -16.57 -25.01 28.63
CA GLU A 332 -15.59 -23.99 29.01
C GLU A 332 -15.95 -23.31 30.33
N ILE A 333 -15.04 -23.35 31.31
CA ILE A 333 -15.28 -22.79 32.64
C ILE A 333 -15.47 -21.28 32.65
N SER A 334 -14.84 -20.57 31.70
CA SER A 334 -14.96 -19.10 31.56
C SER A 334 -16.14 -18.65 30.70
N ALA A 335 -16.89 -19.59 30.12
CA ALA A 335 -18.12 -19.29 29.39
C ALA A 335 -19.30 -19.01 30.34
N PRO A 336 -20.26 -18.16 29.95
CA PRO A 336 -21.47 -17.92 30.73
C PRO A 336 -22.35 -19.17 30.79
N GLU A 337 -23.22 -19.26 31.80
CA GLU A 337 -24.17 -20.36 31.91
C GLU A 337 -25.13 -20.43 30.71
N THR A 338 -25.57 -19.29 30.22
CA THR A 338 -26.48 -19.15 29.08
C THR A 338 -25.78 -18.34 27.99
N ALA A 339 -25.90 -18.78 26.73
CA ALA A 339 -25.37 -18.06 25.59
C ALA A 339 -26.02 -16.67 25.46
N ASP A 340 -25.21 -15.70 25.06
CA ASP A 340 -25.67 -14.35 24.80
C ASP A 340 -24.94 -13.71 23.59
N ARG A 341 -25.28 -12.46 23.28
CA ARG A 341 -24.68 -11.75 22.14
C ARG A 341 -23.54 -10.83 22.54
N GLN A 342 -23.07 -10.87 23.78
CA GLN A 342 -21.96 -10.03 24.22
C GLN A 342 -20.66 -10.42 23.49
N VAL A 343 -19.92 -9.43 23.04
CA VAL A 343 -18.61 -9.57 22.38
C VAL A 343 -17.63 -8.57 22.97
N MET A 344 -16.35 -8.76 22.71
CA MET A 344 -15.34 -7.74 22.97
C MET A 344 -15.49 -6.61 21.93
N GLY A 345 -15.62 -5.36 22.40
CA GLY A 345 -15.99 -4.20 21.58
C GLY A 345 -14.87 -3.60 20.70
N HIS A 346 -15.17 -2.42 20.19
CA HIS A 346 -14.21 -1.61 19.43
C HIS A 346 -13.52 -0.60 20.34
N SER A 347 -12.21 -0.47 20.21
CA SER A 347 -11.48 0.66 20.80
C SER A 347 -11.28 1.78 19.79
N ILE A 348 -11.59 3.01 20.20
CA ILE A 348 -11.22 4.23 19.51
C ILE A 348 -10.06 4.87 20.27
N GLN A 349 -8.91 5.00 19.63
CA GLN A 349 -7.73 5.58 20.23
C GLN A 349 -7.57 7.06 19.91
N TRP A 350 -6.83 7.79 20.74
CA TRP A 350 -6.45 9.18 20.48
C TRP A 350 -5.05 9.49 20.98
N ARG A 351 -4.51 10.59 20.49
CA ARG A 351 -3.23 11.17 20.89
C ARG A 351 -3.38 12.65 21.10
N THR A 352 -2.64 13.20 22.05
CA THR A 352 -2.59 14.63 22.30
C THR A 352 -1.16 15.14 22.32
N ALA A 353 -0.99 16.44 22.10
CA ALA A 353 0.27 17.14 22.30
C ALA A 353 0.06 18.40 23.13
N LYS A 354 1.16 18.91 23.71
CA LYS A 354 1.18 20.20 24.40
C LYS A 354 1.13 21.33 23.38
N VAL A 355 0.06 22.12 23.42
CA VAL A 355 -0.13 23.33 22.62
C VAL A 355 -0.57 24.45 23.57
N PRO A 356 0.35 25.35 23.96
CA PRO A 356 0.02 26.44 24.90
C PRO A 356 -1.19 27.24 24.43
N GLY A 357 -2.11 27.52 25.37
CA GLY A 357 -3.32 28.28 25.07
C GLY A 357 -4.38 27.55 24.23
N SER A 358 -4.26 26.22 24.05
CA SER A 358 -5.27 25.46 23.33
C SER A 358 -6.60 25.43 24.08
N SER A 359 -7.69 25.61 23.34
CA SER A 359 -9.06 25.46 23.83
C SER A 359 -9.70 24.19 23.26
N PHE A 360 -10.86 23.84 23.78
CA PHE A 360 -11.77 22.87 23.18
C PHE A 360 -13.18 23.45 23.19
N PRO A 361 -13.96 23.29 22.12
CA PRO A 361 -15.31 23.86 22.07
C PRO A 361 -16.20 23.40 23.22
N ASP A 362 -17.13 24.26 23.63
CA ASP A 362 -18.22 23.86 24.53
C ASP A 362 -19.22 23.01 23.74
N ILE A 363 -19.34 21.76 24.16
CA ILE A 363 -20.23 20.77 23.56
C ILE A 363 -21.31 20.28 24.53
N SER A 364 -21.55 21.03 25.61
CA SER A 364 -22.56 20.70 26.65
C SER A 364 -23.96 20.43 26.09
N GLY A 365 -24.28 21.01 24.92
CA GLY A 365 -25.57 20.81 24.24
C GLY A 365 -25.75 19.40 23.64
N TRP A 366 -24.69 18.60 23.54
CA TRP A 366 -24.77 17.25 22.96
C TRP A 366 -23.80 16.22 23.61
N ALA A 367 -22.98 16.63 24.55
CA ALA A 367 -22.06 15.73 25.24
C ALA A 367 -22.82 14.75 26.15
N HIS A 368 -22.28 13.56 26.35
CA HIS A 368 -22.66 12.69 27.46
C HIS A 368 -22.36 13.37 28.81
N PRO A 369 -23.15 13.10 29.84
CA PRO A 369 -22.98 13.67 31.18
C PRO A 369 -21.81 12.98 31.91
N ILE A 370 -20.59 13.26 31.48
CA ILE A 370 -19.37 12.78 32.14
C ILE A 370 -19.15 13.55 33.42
N ASP A 371 -18.84 12.84 34.50
CA ASP A 371 -18.48 13.34 35.82
C ASP A 371 -17.11 12.83 36.27
N GLU A 372 -16.73 13.12 37.52
CA GLU A 372 -15.44 12.73 38.08
C GLU A 372 -15.30 11.19 38.17
N SER A 373 -16.38 10.46 38.41
CA SER A 373 -16.39 9.00 38.55
C SER A 373 -16.32 8.27 37.20
N SER A 374 -16.88 8.86 36.13
CA SER A 374 -16.97 8.30 34.82
C SER A 374 -15.84 8.80 33.87
N ALA A 375 -15.14 9.87 34.23
CA ALA A 375 -14.08 10.45 33.43
C ALA A 375 -12.83 9.56 33.34
N THR A 376 -12.20 9.59 32.15
CA THR A 376 -10.90 8.99 31.92
C THR A 376 -9.84 10.08 31.85
N TYR A 377 -9.02 10.21 32.88
CA TYR A 377 -7.96 11.22 33.01
C TYR A 377 -6.70 10.78 32.22
N SER A 378 -6.78 10.70 30.91
CA SER A 378 -5.68 10.28 30.03
C SER A 378 -5.47 11.22 28.86
N ARG A 379 -4.19 11.43 28.48
CA ARG A 379 -3.77 12.17 27.26
C ARG A 379 -3.68 11.28 26.03
N VAL A 380 -3.73 9.98 26.23
CA VAL A 380 -3.67 9.00 25.14
C VAL A 380 -4.78 7.98 25.31
N GLY A 381 -5.43 7.63 24.22
CA GLY A 381 -6.41 6.56 24.21
C GLY A 381 -5.75 5.19 24.37
N GLY A 382 -6.40 4.34 25.13
CA GLY A 382 -5.95 2.99 25.39
C GLY A 382 -7.02 1.96 25.05
N TRP A 383 -6.71 0.71 25.31
CA TRP A 383 -7.59 -0.43 25.04
C TRP A 383 -8.90 -0.39 25.83
N ALA A 384 -8.89 0.21 27.03
CA ALA A 384 -10.05 0.25 27.91
C ALA A 384 -11.20 1.17 27.42
N GLN A 385 -10.95 2.04 26.44
CA GLN A 385 -11.98 2.84 25.80
C GLN A 385 -12.63 2.01 24.70
N GLU A 386 -13.62 1.22 25.09
CA GLU A 386 -14.19 0.17 24.27
C GLU A 386 -15.72 0.25 24.30
N ALA A 387 -16.33 0.31 23.12
CA ALA A 387 -17.76 0.46 22.92
C ALA A 387 -18.34 -0.68 22.08
N GLY A 388 -19.65 -0.87 22.13
CA GLY A 388 -20.39 -1.73 21.25
C GLY A 388 -20.46 -3.21 21.66
N GLN A 389 -20.15 -3.55 22.92
CA GLN A 389 -20.13 -4.95 23.39
C GLN A 389 -21.44 -5.71 23.19
N TYR A 390 -22.56 -5.01 23.04
CA TYR A 390 -23.89 -5.58 22.82
C TYR A 390 -24.45 -5.37 21.41
N ARG A 391 -23.67 -4.71 20.52
CA ARG A 391 -24.05 -4.43 19.12
C ARG A 391 -23.46 -5.45 18.17
N ASP A 392 -24.01 -5.53 16.95
CA ASP A 392 -23.44 -6.36 15.89
C ASP A 392 -22.17 -5.69 15.29
N MET A 393 -21.01 -6.25 15.60
CA MET A 393 -19.69 -5.72 15.24
C MET A 393 -19.45 -5.56 13.74
N ALA A 394 -20.18 -6.29 12.90
CA ALA A 394 -20.04 -6.20 11.46
C ALA A 394 -21.11 -5.30 10.81
N LYS A 395 -22.32 -5.34 11.32
CA LYS A 395 -23.46 -4.58 10.77
C LYS A 395 -23.51 -3.15 11.30
N GLU A 396 -23.21 -2.95 12.59
CA GLU A 396 -23.32 -1.68 13.28
C GLU A 396 -21.95 -1.02 13.52
N THR A 397 -20.99 -1.30 12.63
CA THR A 397 -19.60 -0.80 12.75
C THR A 397 -19.53 0.74 12.88
N GLU A 398 -20.34 1.44 12.08
CA GLU A 398 -20.38 2.90 12.08
C GLU A 398 -20.97 3.44 13.39
N GLN A 399 -22.09 2.89 13.81
CA GLN A 399 -22.75 3.28 15.05
C GLN A 399 -21.83 3.06 16.26
N ILE A 400 -21.15 1.93 16.35
CA ILE A 400 -20.20 1.64 17.43
C ILE A 400 -19.06 2.65 17.43
N ARG A 401 -18.47 2.96 16.27
CA ARG A 401 -17.44 3.98 16.13
C ARG A 401 -17.94 5.35 16.55
N ASP A 402 -19.14 5.72 16.12
CA ASP A 402 -19.75 7.02 16.40
C ASP A 402 -20.00 7.20 17.89
N TYR A 403 -20.52 6.17 18.55
CA TYR A 403 -20.69 6.19 19.98
C TYR A 403 -19.37 6.33 20.74
N GLY A 404 -18.33 5.60 20.31
CA GLY A 404 -16.98 5.74 20.85
C GLY A 404 -16.40 7.14 20.68
N LEU A 405 -16.64 7.78 19.53
CA LEU A 405 -16.24 9.18 19.27
C LEU A 405 -17.02 10.15 20.15
N LEU A 406 -18.33 9.96 20.31
CA LEU A 406 -19.15 10.76 21.22
C LEU A 406 -18.62 10.68 22.66
N ALA A 407 -18.31 9.50 23.14
CA ALA A 407 -17.73 9.28 24.47
C ALA A 407 -16.38 10.00 24.62
N ILE A 408 -15.48 9.92 23.63
CA ILE A 408 -14.18 10.58 23.66
C ILE A 408 -14.31 12.10 23.67
N PHE A 409 -15.15 12.68 22.80
CA PHE A 409 -15.38 14.12 22.77
C PHE A 409 -16.00 14.61 24.07
N SER A 410 -16.95 13.87 24.63
CA SER A 410 -17.60 14.20 25.91
C SER A 410 -16.61 14.15 27.07
N ASN A 411 -15.77 13.11 27.13
CA ASN A 411 -14.73 13.01 28.15
C ASN A 411 -13.69 14.13 28.00
N TRP A 412 -13.28 14.47 26.77
CA TRP A 412 -12.32 15.55 26.55
C TRP A 412 -12.90 16.94 26.89
N HIS A 413 -14.17 17.17 26.58
CA HIS A 413 -14.91 18.37 27.01
C HIS A 413 -14.91 18.48 28.54
N TYR A 414 -15.24 17.39 29.23
CA TYR A 414 -15.19 17.34 30.71
C TYR A 414 -13.79 17.72 31.21
N LEU A 415 -12.74 17.08 30.72
CA LEU A 415 -11.36 17.32 31.17
C LEU A 415 -10.88 18.75 30.91
N LYS A 416 -11.28 19.36 29.79
CA LYS A 416 -10.83 20.70 29.37
C LYS A 416 -11.65 21.83 29.99
N ASN A 417 -12.97 21.64 30.11
CA ASN A 417 -13.90 22.74 30.38
C ASN A 417 -14.60 22.63 31.72
N VAL A 418 -14.84 21.42 32.25
CA VAL A 418 -15.72 21.21 33.41
C VAL A 418 -14.94 20.74 34.64
N SER A 419 -14.06 19.77 34.51
CA SER A 419 -13.34 19.10 35.59
C SER A 419 -12.67 20.07 36.58
N PRO A 420 -12.68 19.80 37.90
CA PRO A 420 -11.83 20.49 38.88
C PRO A 420 -10.35 20.46 38.47
N ARG A 421 -9.92 19.41 37.78
CA ARG A 421 -8.55 19.21 37.27
C ARG A 421 -8.29 19.82 35.90
N ARG A 422 -9.19 20.62 35.31
CA ARG A 422 -9.07 21.19 33.97
C ARG A 422 -7.75 21.94 33.70
N LYS A 423 -7.13 22.53 34.71
CA LYS A 423 -5.83 23.21 34.56
C LYS A 423 -4.72 22.26 34.13
N GLU A 424 -4.78 20.96 34.48
CA GLU A 424 -3.80 19.96 34.08
C GLU A 424 -3.84 19.68 32.59
N PHE A 425 -5.00 19.86 31.97
CA PHE A 425 -5.26 19.62 30.54
C PHE A 425 -5.32 20.90 29.70
N ALA A 426 -5.15 22.07 30.32
CA ALA A 426 -5.35 23.37 29.63
C ALA A 426 -4.53 23.52 28.35
N ASN A 427 -3.31 23.02 28.34
CA ASN A 427 -2.41 23.08 27.19
C ASN A 427 -2.38 21.83 26.33
N ASP A 428 -3.29 20.88 26.54
CA ASP A 428 -3.34 19.67 25.74
C ASP A 428 -4.34 19.81 24.58
N ARG A 429 -3.99 19.32 23.38
CA ARG A 429 -4.83 19.33 22.20
C ARG A 429 -4.76 17.97 21.51
N PHE A 430 -5.88 17.49 20.97
CA PHE A 430 -5.88 16.34 20.09
C PHE A 430 -4.99 16.57 18.87
N THR A 431 -4.15 15.62 18.59
CA THR A 431 -3.33 15.57 17.36
C THR A 431 -3.80 14.46 16.43
N TRP A 432 -4.48 13.47 16.99
CA TRP A 432 -5.04 12.37 16.22
C TRP A 432 -6.13 11.67 17.02
N ILE A 433 -7.19 11.27 16.36
CA ILE A 433 -8.20 10.34 16.85
C ILE A 433 -8.42 9.31 15.75
N SER A 434 -8.56 8.03 16.12
CA SER A 434 -8.82 6.96 15.17
C SER A 434 -10.13 7.21 14.41
N PRO A 435 -10.11 7.29 13.07
CA PRO A 435 -11.32 7.47 12.28
C PRO A 435 -12.18 6.22 12.21
N ILE A 436 -11.61 5.06 12.58
CA ILE A 436 -12.27 3.77 12.62
C ILE A 436 -11.95 3.03 13.92
N GLY A 437 -12.85 2.13 14.32
CA GLY A 437 -12.66 1.35 15.55
C GLY A 437 -11.73 0.16 15.37
N GLY A 438 -10.83 -0.04 16.36
CA GLY A 438 -10.02 -1.25 16.46
C GLY A 438 -10.87 -2.39 17.01
N LYS A 439 -11.25 -3.34 16.16
CA LYS A 439 -12.10 -4.47 16.49
C LYS A 439 -11.31 -5.62 17.10
N ARG A 440 -11.84 -6.22 18.17
CA ARG A 440 -11.28 -7.42 18.80
C ARG A 440 -11.98 -8.70 18.36
N GLU A 441 -13.29 -8.62 18.20
CA GLU A 441 -14.16 -9.75 17.93
C GLU A 441 -15.20 -9.41 16.86
N GLY A 442 -15.92 -10.39 16.40
CA GLY A 442 -17.02 -10.32 15.47
C GLY A 442 -17.57 -11.73 15.23
N TYR A 443 -18.00 -12.01 14.03
CA TYR A 443 -18.40 -13.36 13.64
C TYR A 443 -17.17 -14.26 13.59
N ARG A 444 -17.30 -15.51 14.07
CA ARG A 444 -16.32 -16.58 13.95
C ARG A 444 -16.89 -17.66 13.04
N VAL A 445 -16.11 -18.08 12.05
CA VAL A 445 -16.55 -19.07 11.05
C VAL A 445 -16.36 -20.47 11.61
N VAL A 446 -17.29 -21.37 11.34
CA VAL A 446 -17.20 -22.76 11.76
C VAL A 446 -16.31 -23.54 10.78
N GLY A 447 -15.19 -24.05 11.28
CA GLY A 447 -14.31 -25.00 10.59
C GLY A 447 -14.65 -26.44 10.90
N ASP A 448 -13.78 -27.36 10.49
CA ASP A 448 -13.92 -28.78 10.85
C ASP A 448 -13.56 -29.07 12.32
N TYR A 449 -12.95 -28.11 12.98
CA TYR A 449 -12.67 -28.10 14.42
C TYR A 449 -12.94 -26.71 14.98
N VAL A 450 -13.48 -26.64 16.19
CA VAL A 450 -13.61 -25.39 16.96
C VAL A 450 -12.60 -25.46 18.11
N PHE A 451 -11.59 -24.60 18.07
CA PHE A 451 -10.59 -24.50 19.13
C PHE A 451 -11.17 -23.80 20.35
N THR A 452 -10.96 -24.37 21.55
CA THR A 452 -11.65 -23.99 22.78
C THR A 452 -10.69 -23.67 23.92
N GLN A 453 -11.23 -23.12 25.04
CA GLN A 453 -10.48 -22.94 26.29
C GLN A 453 -9.92 -24.28 26.81
N ASN A 454 -10.69 -25.37 26.67
CA ASN A 454 -10.25 -26.68 27.15
C ASN A 454 -9.00 -27.16 26.41
N ASP A 455 -8.88 -26.89 25.11
CA ASP A 455 -7.68 -27.22 24.35
C ASP A 455 -6.44 -26.47 24.87
N LEU A 456 -6.60 -25.21 25.27
CA LEU A 456 -5.55 -24.40 25.88
C LEU A 456 -5.15 -24.92 27.27
N GLU A 457 -6.13 -25.14 28.16
CA GLU A 457 -5.88 -25.53 29.56
C GLU A 457 -5.37 -26.96 29.69
N GLU A 458 -5.85 -27.88 28.84
CA GLU A 458 -5.39 -29.27 28.77
C GLU A 458 -4.04 -29.40 28.06
N GLN A 459 -3.47 -28.31 27.56
CA GLN A 459 -2.22 -28.29 26.77
C GLN A 459 -2.27 -29.29 25.62
N ARG A 460 -3.41 -29.34 24.91
CA ARG A 460 -3.69 -30.36 23.91
C ARG A 460 -2.74 -30.27 22.72
N THR A 461 -2.20 -31.39 22.31
CA THR A 461 -1.40 -31.51 21.08
C THR A 461 -2.23 -32.05 19.95
N PHE A 462 -2.03 -31.45 18.75
CA PHE A 462 -2.75 -31.86 17.54
C PHE A 462 -1.79 -32.35 16.46
N PRO A 463 -2.13 -33.42 15.70
CA PRO A 463 -1.30 -33.85 14.58
C PRO A 463 -1.18 -32.80 13.48
N ASP A 464 -2.19 -31.92 13.40
CA ASP A 464 -2.28 -30.77 12.50
C ASP A 464 -2.05 -29.43 13.22
N GLY A 465 -1.31 -29.43 14.35
CA GLY A 465 -1.01 -28.23 15.13
C GLY A 465 -0.09 -27.25 14.37
N THR A 466 -0.53 -26.01 14.19
CA THR A 466 0.10 -25.00 13.35
C THR A 466 0.85 -23.94 14.18
N ALA A 467 0.36 -22.70 14.19
CA ALA A 467 0.93 -21.62 14.95
C ALA A 467 0.52 -21.67 16.42
N ALA A 468 1.43 -21.33 17.31
CA ALA A 468 1.20 -21.39 18.75
C ALA A 468 0.53 -20.11 19.28
N VAL A 469 -0.38 -20.32 20.22
CA VAL A 469 -0.97 -19.25 21.05
C VAL A 469 0.01 -18.89 22.17
N THR A 470 0.33 -17.61 22.30
CA THR A 470 1.33 -17.10 23.23
C THR A 470 0.80 -15.98 24.13
N TRP A 471 -0.51 -15.76 24.13
CA TRP A 471 -1.18 -14.73 24.91
C TRP A 471 -2.15 -15.37 25.87
N ASP A 472 -2.33 -14.77 27.06
CA ASP A 472 -3.35 -15.20 28.01
C ASP A 472 -4.75 -15.18 27.38
N ILE A 473 -5.69 -15.90 27.98
CA ILE A 473 -7.11 -15.72 27.70
C ILE A 473 -7.51 -14.36 28.27
N ASP A 474 -7.49 -13.35 27.42
CA ASP A 474 -7.68 -11.93 27.73
C ASP A 474 -9.08 -11.51 27.30
N GLN A 475 -10.07 -11.80 28.16
CA GLN A 475 -11.46 -11.43 27.92
C GLN A 475 -11.73 -10.00 28.36
N HIS A 476 -12.49 -9.28 27.56
CA HIS A 476 -12.94 -7.94 27.88
C HIS A 476 -14.43 -7.92 28.17
N PHE A 477 -14.78 -7.26 29.27
CA PHE A 477 -16.16 -7.08 29.71
C PHE A 477 -16.46 -5.59 29.88
N PRO A 478 -17.73 -5.15 29.75
CA PRO A 478 -18.13 -3.81 30.15
C PRO A 478 -17.70 -3.52 31.58
N ASP A 479 -17.07 -2.37 31.81
CA ASP A 479 -16.75 -1.89 33.13
C ASP A 479 -18.08 -1.73 33.91
N PRO A 480 -18.25 -2.40 35.11
CA PRO A 480 -19.55 -2.41 35.81
C PRO A 480 -20.03 -1.02 36.23
N ALA A 481 -19.14 -0.13 36.63
CA ALA A 481 -19.49 1.24 37.00
C ALA A 481 -19.94 2.06 35.80
N ASN A 482 -19.24 1.88 34.65
CA ASN A 482 -19.61 2.53 33.39
C ASN A 482 -20.95 1.98 32.84
N ALA A 483 -21.16 0.67 32.91
CA ALA A 483 -22.41 0.04 32.48
C ALA A 483 -23.63 0.42 33.39
N ALA A 484 -23.38 0.73 34.66
CA ALA A 484 -24.43 1.22 35.56
C ALA A 484 -24.80 2.70 35.29
N ALA A 485 -23.84 3.49 34.79
CA ALA A 485 -24.03 4.92 34.56
C ALA A 485 -24.56 5.25 33.15
N PHE A 486 -24.30 4.39 32.17
CA PHE A 486 -24.62 4.62 30.74
C PHE A 486 -25.34 3.43 30.15
N ALA A 487 -26.40 3.68 29.40
CA ALA A 487 -27.18 2.64 28.72
C ALA A 487 -26.32 1.80 27.75
N GLU A 488 -25.36 2.42 27.08
CA GLU A 488 -24.32 1.76 26.35
C GLU A 488 -22.97 2.05 27.02
N PRO A 489 -22.28 1.04 27.55
CA PRO A 489 -20.97 1.23 28.12
C PRO A 489 -19.92 1.55 27.04
N PHE A 490 -18.97 2.41 27.39
CA PHE A 490 -17.84 2.80 26.53
C PHE A 490 -16.47 2.60 27.20
N ARG A 491 -16.46 1.92 28.35
CA ARG A 491 -15.27 1.42 29.02
C ARG A 491 -15.37 -0.07 29.25
N SER A 492 -14.24 -0.73 29.22
CA SER A 492 -14.13 -2.15 29.56
C SER A 492 -13.06 -2.39 30.62
N CYS A 493 -13.21 -3.51 31.29
CA CYS A 493 -12.17 -4.15 32.12
C CYS A 493 -11.74 -5.46 31.44
N ALA A 494 -10.46 -5.82 31.63
CA ALA A 494 -9.91 -7.07 31.13
C ALA A 494 -9.83 -8.11 32.26
N TYR A 495 -10.09 -9.35 31.88
CA TYR A 495 -9.90 -10.51 32.73
C TYR A 495 -8.91 -11.44 32.11
N HIS A 496 -7.75 -11.61 32.72
CA HIS A 496 -6.66 -12.44 32.25
C HIS A 496 -6.66 -13.79 32.94
N ARG A 497 -6.59 -14.86 32.16
CA ARG A 497 -6.45 -16.23 32.63
C ARG A 497 -5.35 -16.95 31.86
N GLY A 498 -4.30 -17.34 32.57
CA GLY A 498 -3.26 -18.21 32.03
C GLY A 498 -3.79 -19.63 31.77
N PHE A 499 -3.22 -20.30 30.79
CA PHE A 499 -3.63 -21.65 30.38
C PHE A 499 -2.51 -22.69 30.47
N GLY A 500 -1.39 -22.40 31.14
CA GLY A 500 -0.28 -23.34 31.37
C GLY A 500 1.06 -22.87 30.83
N PRO A 501 2.13 -23.67 31.03
CA PRO A 501 3.50 -23.23 30.80
C PRO A 501 3.93 -23.27 29.32
N GLN A 502 3.24 -24.03 28.48
CA GLN A 502 3.64 -24.23 27.08
C GLN A 502 2.65 -23.57 26.11
N PRO A 503 3.14 -22.99 25.03
CA PRO A 503 2.27 -22.51 23.94
C PRO A 503 1.54 -23.70 23.29
N VAL A 504 0.22 -23.53 23.05
CA VAL A 504 -0.64 -24.52 22.39
C VAL A 504 -0.84 -24.14 20.95
N ALA A 505 -0.64 -25.11 20.03
CA ALA A 505 -0.79 -24.86 18.60
C ALA A 505 -2.25 -24.96 18.16
N VAL A 506 -2.72 -23.98 17.41
CA VAL A 506 -4.06 -24.02 16.78
C VAL A 506 -4.05 -25.05 15.65
N PRO A 507 -5.00 -26.00 15.61
CA PRO A 507 -5.04 -27.01 14.56
C PRO A 507 -5.43 -26.40 13.19
N TYR A 508 -4.87 -26.96 12.12
CA TYR A 508 -5.13 -26.53 10.75
C TYR A 508 -6.63 -26.57 10.39
N ARG A 509 -7.38 -27.51 10.94
CA ARG A 509 -8.83 -27.65 10.75
C ARG A 509 -9.66 -26.43 11.22
N CYS A 510 -9.06 -25.51 11.95
CA CYS A 510 -9.66 -24.21 12.29
C CYS A 510 -9.47 -23.13 11.21
N LEU A 511 -8.67 -23.39 10.18
CA LEU A 511 -8.19 -22.39 9.22
C LEU A 511 -8.87 -22.50 7.85
N TYR A 512 -9.97 -23.23 7.74
CA TYR A 512 -10.84 -23.28 6.57
C TYR A 512 -12.30 -23.44 6.96
N ALA A 513 -13.20 -22.98 6.08
CA ALA A 513 -14.63 -23.07 6.32
C ALA A 513 -15.13 -24.52 6.11
N ARG A 514 -15.97 -25.00 7.03
CA ARG A 514 -16.56 -26.33 6.90
C ARG A 514 -17.50 -26.43 5.70
N ASP A 515 -18.26 -25.37 5.44
CA ASP A 515 -19.39 -25.35 4.51
C ASP A 515 -19.05 -24.78 3.12
N CYS A 516 -17.84 -24.21 2.95
CA CYS A 516 -17.35 -23.71 1.67
C CYS A 516 -16.04 -24.42 1.30
N PRO A 517 -16.03 -25.26 0.25
CA PRO A 517 -14.95 -26.21 0.03
C PRO A 517 -13.61 -25.60 -0.40
N ASN A 518 -13.59 -24.32 -0.79
CA ASN A 518 -12.39 -23.65 -1.28
C ASN A 518 -12.07 -22.34 -0.53
N LEU A 519 -12.61 -22.19 0.70
CA LEU A 519 -12.43 -21.00 1.50
C LEU A 519 -11.55 -21.25 2.72
N PHE A 520 -10.36 -20.64 2.71
CA PHE A 520 -9.47 -20.53 3.87
C PHE A 520 -9.89 -19.36 4.79
N LEU A 521 -9.45 -19.41 6.05
CA LEU A 521 -9.74 -18.42 7.08
C LEU A 521 -8.41 -17.93 7.69
N ALA A 522 -8.18 -16.62 7.67
CA ALA A 522 -7.00 -16.01 8.26
C ALA A 522 -7.36 -14.71 8.98
N GLY A 523 -7.37 -14.73 10.30
CA GLY A 523 -7.72 -13.56 11.12
C GLY A 523 -8.49 -13.94 12.36
N ARG A 524 -9.04 -12.97 13.08
CA ARG A 524 -9.77 -13.18 14.33
C ARG A 524 -11.08 -13.98 14.19
N HIS A 525 -11.53 -14.25 12.98
CA HIS A 525 -12.74 -15.00 12.68
C HIS A 525 -12.52 -16.48 12.36
N VAL A 526 -11.30 -17.00 12.60
CA VAL A 526 -11.02 -18.44 12.50
C VAL A 526 -11.92 -19.25 13.45
N SER A 527 -11.95 -20.56 13.27
CA SER A 527 -12.86 -21.44 14.01
C SER A 527 -12.42 -21.65 15.46
N VAL A 528 -12.85 -20.75 16.33
CA VAL A 528 -12.56 -20.74 17.76
C VAL A 528 -13.79 -20.35 18.58
N SER A 529 -13.89 -20.80 19.83
CA SER A 529 -14.91 -20.30 20.78
C SER A 529 -14.65 -18.84 21.14
N HIS A 530 -15.67 -18.15 21.74
CA HIS A 530 -15.47 -16.79 22.28
C HIS A 530 -14.32 -16.74 23.28
N VAL A 531 -14.23 -17.71 24.19
CA VAL A 531 -13.21 -17.74 25.24
C VAL A 531 -11.83 -17.96 24.64
N ALA A 532 -11.66 -18.93 23.76
CA ALA A 532 -10.38 -19.20 23.12
C ALA A 532 -9.94 -18.06 22.20
N LEU A 533 -10.89 -17.36 21.55
CA LEU A 533 -10.56 -16.18 20.74
C LEU A 533 -9.79 -15.14 21.55
N ALA A 534 -10.11 -14.97 22.80
CA ALA A 534 -9.44 -14.00 23.68
C ALA A 534 -7.91 -14.20 23.76
N ALA A 535 -7.43 -15.42 23.56
CA ALA A 535 -5.99 -15.73 23.50
C ALA A 535 -5.46 -15.76 22.06
N VAL A 536 -6.26 -16.19 21.08
CA VAL A 536 -5.83 -16.38 19.70
C VAL A 536 -5.74 -15.05 18.91
N ARG A 537 -6.60 -14.06 19.26
CA ARG A 537 -6.79 -12.81 18.48
C ARG A 537 -5.61 -11.87 18.38
N VAL A 538 -4.54 -12.08 19.13
CA VAL A 538 -3.37 -11.20 19.07
C VAL A 538 -2.68 -11.28 17.72
N GLN A 539 -2.21 -10.14 17.23
CA GLN A 539 -1.88 -9.98 15.81
C GLN A 539 -0.68 -10.82 15.36
N ARG A 540 0.30 -11.12 16.23
CA ARG A 540 1.43 -12.00 15.87
C ARG A 540 0.98 -13.45 15.71
N THR A 541 0.15 -13.96 16.60
CA THR A 541 -0.47 -15.30 16.44
C THR A 541 -1.28 -15.36 15.14
N LEU A 542 -2.15 -14.39 14.90
CA LEU A 542 -2.93 -14.32 13.66
C LEU A 542 -2.07 -14.19 12.41
N GLY A 543 -0.95 -13.49 12.50
CA GLY A 543 0.01 -13.37 11.40
C GLY A 543 0.67 -14.71 11.05
N MET A 544 1.10 -15.47 12.07
CA MET A 544 1.62 -16.83 11.89
C MET A 544 0.56 -17.78 11.30
N LEU A 545 -0.70 -17.69 11.75
CA LEU A 545 -1.82 -18.43 11.14
C LEU A 545 -2.03 -18.02 9.68
N GLY A 546 -1.84 -16.75 9.34
CA GLY A 546 -1.82 -16.28 7.97
C GLY A 546 -0.72 -16.92 7.12
N GLU A 547 0.51 -17.03 7.66
CA GLU A 547 1.59 -17.76 6.97
C GLU A 547 1.20 -19.22 6.70
N VAL A 548 0.59 -19.89 7.67
CA VAL A 548 0.09 -21.27 7.50
C VAL A 548 -0.92 -21.36 6.38
N VAL A 549 -1.89 -20.45 6.35
CA VAL A 549 -2.91 -20.40 5.28
C VAL A 549 -2.28 -20.18 3.92
N GLY A 550 -1.30 -19.30 3.81
CA GLY A 550 -0.60 -19.08 2.53
C GLY A 550 0.20 -20.29 2.05
N ILE A 551 0.87 -20.98 2.98
CA ILE A 551 1.56 -22.27 2.70
C ILE A 551 0.54 -23.30 2.24
N ALA A 552 -0.57 -23.44 2.94
CA ALA A 552 -1.61 -24.40 2.62
C ALA A 552 -2.30 -24.09 1.29
N ALA A 553 -2.55 -22.82 0.99
CA ALA A 553 -3.16 -22.40 -0.27
C ALA A 553 -2.24 -22.72 -1.48
N ALA A 554 -0.94 -22.49 -1.34
CA ALA A 554 0.01 -22.86 -2.38
C ALA A 554 0.05 -24.39 -2.59
N LEU A 555 0.06 -25.17 -1.51
CA LEU A 555 0.02 -26.63 -1.58
C LEU A 555 -1.29 -27.14 -2.20
N ALA A 556 -2.44 -26.56 -1.80
CA ALA A 556 -3.74 -26.90 -2.37
C ALA A 556 -3.79 -26.60 -3.87
N TRP A 557 -3.21 -25.49 -4.29
CA TRP A 557 -3.11 -25.13 -5.70
C TRP A 557 -2.22 -26.10 -6.49
N GLU A 558 -1.05 -26.47 -5.93
CA GLU A 558 -0.13 -27.44 -6.56
C GLU A 558 -0.79 -28.82 -6.78
N HIS A 559 -1.56 -29.29 -5.81
CA HIS A 559 -2.27 -30.57 -5.90
C HIS A 559 -3.65 -30.47 -6.56
N GLY A 560 -4.13 -29.26 -6.88
CA GLY A 560 -5.49 -29.05 -7.42
C GLY A 560 -6.58 -29.54 -6.47
N CYS A 561 -6.39 -29.38 -5.15
CA CYS A 561 -7.24 -29.94 -4.12
C CYS A 561 -7.89 -28.87 -3.21
N SER A 562 -8.89 -29.30 -2.44
CA SER A 562 -9.54 -28.41 -1.46
C SER A 562 -8.70 -28.25 -0.17
N PRO A 563 -8.92 -27.16 0.61
CA PRO A 563 -8.33 -27.02 1.94
C PRO A 563 -8.49 -28.24 2.84
N ARG A 564 -9.66 -28.88 2.86
CA ARG A 564 -9.93 -30.09 3.66
C ARG A 564 -9.09 -31.27 3.22
N MET A 565 -8.86 -31.44 1.92
CA MET A 565 -8.04 -32.54 1.41
C MET A 565 -6.57 -32.43 1.84
N LEU A 566 -6.07 -31.25 2.16
CA LEU A 566 -4.74 -31.12 2.75
C LEU A 566 -4.65 -31.79 4.12
N TYR A 567 -5.76 -31.79 4.90
CA TYR A 567 -5.80 -32.52 6.16
C TYR A 567 -5.99 -34.02 5.94
N THR A 568 -6.87 -34.44 5.03
CA THR A 568 -7.23 -35.87 4.86
C THR A 568 -6.16 -36.66 4.09
N ASP A 569 -5.53 -36.02 3.07
CA ASP A 569 -4.74 -36.75 2.08
C ASP A 569 -3.26 -36.31 2.07
N TYR A 570 -2.96 -35.06 2.47
CA TYR A 570 -1.63 -34.43 2.34
C TYR A 570 -1.07 -33.89 3.67
N LEU A 571 -1.61 -34.33 4.82
CA LEU A 571 -1.21 -33.77 6.12
C LEU A 571 0.31 -33.83 6.38
N PRO A 572 1.00 -34.96 6.12
CA PRO A 572 2.46 -35.02 6.35
C PRO A 572 3.24 -33.97 5.52
N GLU A 573 2.84 -33.73 4.27
CA GLU A 573 3.47 -32.73 3.41
C GLU A 573 3.16 -31.30 3.90
N LEU A 574 1.90 -31.02 4.24
CA LEU A 574 1.50 -29.74 4.81
C LEU A 574 2.32 -29.43 6.06
N MET A 575 2.39 -30.38 7.00
CA MET A 575 3.15 -30.18 8.26
C MET A 575 4.66 -30.04 8.01
N GLY A 576 5.19 -30.73 7.02
CA GLY A 576 6.58 -30.57 6.58
C GLY A 576 6.87 -29.15 6.09
N ARG A 577 5.98 -28.57 5.26
CA ARG A 577 6.10 -27.19 4.76
C ARG A 577 5.90 -26.15 5.87
N ILE A 578 4.94 -26.36 6.76
CA ILE A 578 4.72 -25.49 7.92
C ILE A 578 5.98 -25.48 8.82
N LYS A 579 6.59 -26.64 9.07
CA LYS A 579 7.82 -26.77 9.83
C LYS A 579 9.02 -26.08 9.14
N ALA A 580 9.07 -26.11 7.82
CA ALA A 580 10.08 -25.39 7.04
C ALA A 580 9.88 -23.87 7.10
N GLY A 581 8.64 -23.41 7.29
CA GLY A 581 8.27 -22.01 7.38
C GLY A 581 8.31 -21.27 6.04
N VAL A 582 7.96 -19.99 6.07
CA VAL A 582 8.00 -19.11 4.89
C VAL A 582 9.42 -18.56 4.73
N PRO A 583 10.03 -18.64 3.53
CA PRO A 583 11.34 -18.03 3.29
C PRO A 583 11.34 -16.53 3.58
N LYS A 584 12.38 -16.01 4.24
CA LYS A 584 12.57 -14.57 4.43
C LYS A 584 12.92 -13.89 3.10
N ILE A 585 12.42 -12.69 2.89
CA ILE A 585 12.85 -11.83 1.79
C ILE A 585 13.65 -10.69 2.40
N PRO A 586 14.84 -10.37 1.85
CA PRO A 586 15.57 -9.21 2.25
C PRO A 586 14.71 -7.97 2.05
N THR A 587 14.30 -7.35 3.14
CA THR A 587 13.66 -6.04 3.09
C THR A 587 14.77 -5.00 3.14
N TYR A 588 15.03 -4.33 2.02
CA TYR A 588 15.96 -3.20 1.95
C TYR A 588 15.37 -2.00 2.70
N HIS A 589 15.42 -2.06 4.00
CA HIS A 589 15.05 -0.93 4.84
C HIS A 589 16.31 -0.39 5.50
N ALA A 590 16.92 0.58 4.84
CA ALA A 590 17.74 1.52 5.57
C ALA A 590 16.82 2.22 6.56
N TYR A 591 17.05 2.05 7.84
CA TYR A 591 16.43 2.90 8.84
C TYR A 591 16.81 4.34 8.53
N PRO A 592 15.89 5.30 8.57
CA PRO A 592 16.26 6.69 8.58
C PRO A 592 17.27 6.90 9.71
N GLN A 593 18.46 7.43 9.41
CA GLN A 593 19.45 7.72 10.42
C GLN A 593 18.81 8.60 11.51
N GLY A 594 18.98 8.23 12.77
CA GLY A 594 18.43 8.96 13.91
C GLY A 594 17.09 8.49 14.45
N LEU A 595 16.34 7.63 13.76
CA LEU A 595 15.12 7.05 14.34
C LEU A 595 15.43 6.11 15.53
N HIS A 596 16.57 5.43 15.48
CA HIS A 596 17.03 4.51 16.52
C HIS A 596 17.37 5.23 17.83
N GLU A 597 17.83 6.46 17.77
CA GLU A 597 18.20 7.27 18.94
C GLU A 597 16.99 7.91 19.63
N LYS A 598 15.91 8.12 18.88
CA LYS A 598 14.72 8.83 19.35
C LYS A 598 13.71 7.94 20.06
N TYR A 599 13.74 6.64 19.80
CA TYR A 599 12.73 5.71 20.30
C TYR A 599 13.40 4.51 20.96
N HIS A 600 13.50 4.56 22.30
CA HIS A 600 13.89 3.40 23.11
C HIS A 600 12.83 2.30 22.99
N PHE A 601 13.19 1.23 22.30
CA PHE A 601 12.39 0.04 22.23
C PHE A 601 12.65 -0.89 23.40
N TRP A 602 11.60 -1.54 23.84
CA TRP A 602 11.61 -2.57 24.86
C TRP A 602 12.72 -3.60 24.58
N GLY A 603 13.90 -3.30 25.05
CA GLY A 603 14.99 -4.19 25.46
C GLY A 603 15.57 -5.17 24.45
N ARG A 604 15.22 -5.15 23.16
CA ARG A 604 15.90 -6.01 22.18
C ARG A 604 16.46 -5.18 21.05
N PRO A 605 17.81 -5.16 20.86
CA PRO A 605 18.37 -4.65 19.61
C PRO A 605 17.77 -5.50 18.49
N GLN A 606 17.20 -4.85 17.49
CA GLN A 606 16.85 -5.54 16.27
C GLN A 606 18.15 -5.98 15.62
N VAL A 607 18.41 -7.24 15.77
CA VAL A 607 19.48 -7.91 15.06
C VAL A 607 19.22 -7.68 13.58
N ASN A 608 20.26 -7.35 12.85
CA ASN A 608 20.24 -7.45 11.40
C ASN A 608 19.59 -8.77 10.99
N ILE A 609 18.41 -8.65 10.41
CA ILE A 609 17.49 -9.76 10.16
C ILE A 609 18.03 -10.68 9.04
N TYR A 610 19.23 -10.44 8.55
CA TYR A 610 19.77 -11.12 7.37
C TYR A 610 21.01 -11.94 7.73
N PRO A 611 20.85 -13.24 7.96
CA PRO A 611 21.99 -14.15 7.94
C PRO A 611 22.51 -14.27 6.50
N GLU A 612 23.79 -14.53 6.37
CA GLU A 612 24.53 -14.70 5.09
C GLU A 612 24.01 -15.82 4.17
N THR A 613 22.91 -16.48 4.53
CA THR A 613 22.28 -17.59 3.79
C THR A 613 21.29 -17.15 2.69
N GLU A 614 21.16 -15.88 2.44
CA GLU A 614 20.16 -15.31 1.50
C GLU A 614 20.38 -15.65 0.03
N THR A 615 21.61 -15.94 -0.37
CA THR A 615 21.94 -16.37 -1.72
C THR A 615 21.17 -17.63 -2.15
N ASN A 616 20.79 -18.47 -1.20
CA ASN A 616 20.10 -19.73 -1.46
C ASN A 616 18.58 -19.57 -1.64
N LEU A 617 17.97 -18.52 -1.09
CA LEU A 617 16.52 -18.28 -1.23
C LEU A 617 16.13 -17.91 -2.66
N PHE A 618 16.94 -17.11 -3.32
CA PHE A 618 16.73 -16.80 -4.75
C PHE A 618 17.00 -18.01 -5.64
N THR A 619 17.91 -18.88 -5.26
CA THR A 619 18.21 -20.11 -6.02
C THR A 619 17.07 -21.11 -5.87
N GLY A 620 16.54 -21.32 -4.67
CA GLY A 620 15.41 -22.22 -4.42
C GLY A 620 14.13 -21.76 -5.09
N ALA A 621 13.80 -20.48 -5.02
CA ALA A 621 12.65 -19.89 -5.74
C ALA A 621 12.81 -19.99 -7.27
N LYS A 622 14.03 -19.81 -7.81
CA LYS A 622 14.32 -20.01 -9.24
C LYS A 622 14.16 -21.47 -9.66
N GLU A 623 14.58 -22.41 -8.84
CA GLU A 623 14.43 -23.83 -9.11
C GLU A 623 12.97 -24.28 -9.02
N GLN A 624 12.21 -23.77 -8.07
CA GLN A 624 10.77 -23.99 -7.99
C GLN A 624 10.02 -23.37 -9.17
N ILE A 625 10.37 -22.14 -9.55
CA ILE A 625 9.82 -21.47 -10.74
C ILE A 625 10.14 -22.28 -12.00
N LYS A 626 11.34 -22.82 -12.10
CA LYS A 626 11.78 -23.64 -13.23
C LYS A 626 11.11 -25.02 -13.24
N ALA A 627 10.99 -25.68 -12.07
CA ALA A 627 10.34 -26.98 -11.92
C ALA A 627 8.83 -26.93 -12.22
N LEU A 628 8.16 -25.83 -11.89
CA LEU A 628 6.73 -25.63 -12.14
C LEU A 628 6.41 -25.16 -13.57
N GLY A 629 7.41 -25.01 -14.45
CA GLY A 629 7.21 -24.49 -15.81
C GLY A 629 6.71 -23.04 -15.84
N MET A 630 6.76 -22.33 -14.74
CA MET A 630 6.22 -20.98 -14.57
C MET A 630 7.00 -19.89 -15.32
N VAL A 631 8.18 -20.24 -15.88
CA VAL A 631 8.95 -19.35 -16.77
C VAL A 631 8.14 -18.93 -18.01
N HIS A 632 7.10 -19.68 -18.36
CA HIS A 632 6.25 -19.42 -19.53
C HIS A 632 4.92 -18.73 -19.20
N ARG A 633 4.59 -18.47 -17.94
CA ARG A 633 3.39 -17.73 -17.55
C ARG A 633 3.61 -16.22 -17.54
N ASN A 634 4.39 -15.72 -18.48
CA ASN A 634 4.52 -14.28 -18.72
C ASN A 634 3.30 -13.68 -19.49
N GLU A 635 2.20 -14.42 -19.56
CA GLU A 635 0.91 -13.91 -20.06
C GLU A 635 0.22 -12.96 -19.09
N HIS A 636 0.90 -12.62 -18.03
CA HIS A 636 0.34 -11.77 -16.98
C HIS A 636 0.22 -10.33 -17.48
N PRO A 637 -0.91 -9.65 -17.19
CA PRO A 637 -1.13 -8.23 -17.50
C PRO A 637 -0.15 -7.28 -16.78
N PHE A 638 0.91 -7.82 -16.18
CA PHE A 638 1.92 -7.08 -15.44
C PHE A 638 2.84 -6.23 -16.30
N PHE A 639 2.88 -6.41 -17.59
CA PHE A 639 3.91 -5.78 -18.42
C PHE A 639 3.35 -4.70 -19.34
N GLY A 640 2.55 -3.82 -18.81
CA GLY A 640 1.94 -2.74 -19.56
C GLY A 640 0.79 -3.22 -20.46
N ASP A 641 0.08 -2.28 -21.04
CA ASP A 641 -0.99 -2.57 -21.98
C ASP A 641 -0.44 -2.66 -23.42
N PRO A 642 -0.35 -3.85 -24.02
CA PRO A 642 0.10 -3.99 -25.40
C PRO A 642 -0.76 -3.23 -26.40
N ALA A 643 -2.02 -2.94 -26.07
CA ALA A 643 -2.94 -2.19 -26.92
C ALA A 643 -2.58 -0.69 -27.02
N LYS A 644 -1.76 -0.17 -26.10
CA LYS A 644 -1.27 1.21 -26.16
C LYS A 644 -0.12 1.41 -27.16
N SER A 645 0.40 0.34 -27.76
CA SER A 645 1.52 0.39 -28.67
C SER A 645 1.18 -0.37 -29.96
N ALA A 646 0.84 0.33 -31.00
CA ALA A 646 0.61 -0.27 -32.32
C ALA A 646 1.90 -0.87 -32.93
N GLN A 647 3.07 -0.51 -32.41
CA GLN A 647 4.39 -0.95 -32.89
C GLN A 647 5.14 -1.68 -31.77
N ARG A 648 5.87 -2.72 -32.15
CA ARG A 648 6.65 -3.51 -31.23
C ARG A 648 7.88 -2.75 -30.76
N ARG A 649 8.11 -2.74 -29.45
CA ARG A 649 9.35 -2.23 -28.82
C ARG A 649 9.93 -3.30 -27.94
N ARG A 650 11.22 -3.57 -28.12
CA ARG A 650 11.97 -4.46 -27.27
C ARG A 650 13.09 -3.70 -26.59
N LEU A 651 13.07 -3.70 -25.26
CA LEU A 651 13.95 -2.89 -24.43
C LEU A 651 14.60 -3.76 -23.35
N VAL A 652 15.82 -3.40 -22.96
CA VAL A 652 16.43 -3.82 -21.71
C VAL A 652 16.47 -2.62 -20.78
N LEU A 653 15.92 -2.76 -19.58
CA LEU A 653 15.75 -1.67 -18.63
C LEU A 653 16.41 -2.00 -17.30
N ALA A 654 17.14 -1.06 -16.72
CA ALA A 654 17.67 -1.16 -15.36
C ALA A 654 16.67 -0.54 -14.37
N ASP A 655 16.01 -1.35 -13.57
CA ASP A 655 15.10 -0.90 -12.50
C ASP A 655 15.86 -0.83 -11.17
N GLU A 656 16.39 0.33 -10.88
CA GLU A 656 17.18 0.56 -9.68
C GLU A 656 16.37 0.34 -8.41
N SER A 657 15.15 0.85 -8.35
CA SER A 657 14.35 0.80 -7.12
C SER A 657 13.93 -0.62 -6.74
N ARG A 658 13.87 -1.54 -7.70
CA ARG A 658 13.53 -2.95 -7.49
C ARG A 658 14.69 -3.92 -7.64
N SER A 659 15.90 -3.41 -7.88
CA SER A 659 17.11 -4.21 -8.00
C SER A 659 16.98 -5.32 -9.04
N GLN A 660 16.56 -4.95 -10.27
CA GLN A 660 16.33 -5.91 -11.35
C GLN A 660 16.65 -5.32 -12.72
N LEU A 661 17.11 -6.19 -13.62
CA LEU A 661 17.13 -5.90 -15.05
C LEU A 661 15.83 -6.46 -15.67
N ILE A 662 15.22 -5.70 -16.55
CA ILE A 662 13.96 -6.07 -17.21
C ILE A 662 14.25 -6.25 -18.70
N VAL A 663 13.84 -7.37 -19.27
CA VAL A 663 13.67 -7.49 -20.72
C VAL A 663 12.21 -7.27 -21.01
N TYR A 664 11.92 -6.19 -21.72
CA TYR A 664 10.57 -5.74 -22.03
C TYR A 664 10.25 -5.94 -23.50
N ASP A 665 9.06 -6.41 -23.81
CA ASP A 665 8.51 -6.50 -25.16
C ASP A 665 7.08 -5.96 -25.13
N SER A 666 6.81 -4.88 -25.87
CA SER A 666 5.51 -4.21 -25.82
C SER A 666 4.37 -5.04 -26.40
N CYS A 667 4.67 -5.94 -27.34
CA CYS A 667 3.67 -6.73 -28.06
C CYS A 667 3.63 -8.21 -27.67
N ASN A 668 4.64 -8.69 -26.93
CA ASN A 668 4.75 -10.10 -26.57
C ASN A 668 4.99 -10.29 -25.07
N ALA A 669 3.93 -10.54 -24.32
CA ALA A 669 4.02 -10.77 -22.88
C ALA A 669 4.94 -11.95 -22.52
N ARG A 670 4.99 -13.02 -23.35
CA ARG A 670 5.88 -14.17 -23.12
C ARG A 670 7.36 -13.83 -23.29
N GLY A 671 7.67 -12.77 -24.04
CA GLY A 671 9.04 -12.25 -24.21
C GLY A 671 9.53 -11.40 -23.06
N ARG A 672 8.68 -11.10 -22.07
CA ARG A 672 8.98 -10.21 -20.94
C ARG A 672 9.44 -11.01 -19.73
N TYR A 673 10.52 -10.56 -19.10
CA TYR A 673 11.02 -11.19 -17.87
C TYR A 673 11.94 -10.24 -17.10
N THR A 674 12.18 -10.56 -15.85
CA THR A 674 13.09 -9.82 -14.98
C THR A 674 14.25 -10.70 -14.55
N ILE A 675 15.39 -10.07 -14.31
CA ILE A 675 16.61 -10.72 -13.81
C ILE A 675 17.01 -9.94 -12.55
N PRO A 676 17.05 -10.58 -11.37
CA PRO A 676 17.52 -9.93 -10.16
C PRO A 676 18.94 -9.38 -10.34
N ALA A 677 19.17 -8.18 -9.83
CA ALA A 677 20.44 -7.50 -9.86
C ALA A 677 20.68 -6.82 -8.50
N GLU A 678 21.83 -6.21 -8.30
CA GLU A 678 22.18 -5.50 -7.09
C GLU A 678 22.05 -4.00 -7.30
N LYS A 679 21.65 -3.25 -6.30
CA LYS A 679 21.70 -1.78 -6.39
C LYS A 679 22.93 -1.16 -5.69
N PRO A 680 23.25 0.08 -6.06
CA PRO A 680 22.61 0.89 -7.09
C PRO A 680 22.89 0.38 -8.50
N MET A 681 22.02 0.74 -9.46
CA MET A 681 22.17 0.40 -10.87
C MET A 681 22.27 1.71 -11.66
N TRP A 682 23.49 2.25 -11.80
CA TRP A 682 23.67 3.62 -12.29
C TRP A 682 23.97 3.75 -13.78
N ASP A 683 24.53 2.75 -14.37
CA ASP A 683 24.92 2.74 -15.79
C ASP A 683 24.65 1.37 -16.38
N LEU A 684 23.89 1.32 -17.48
CA LEU A 684 23.55 0.10 -18.20
C LEU A 684 24.17 0.15 -19.59
N LYS A 685 25.07 -0.77 -19.90
CA LYS A 685 25.71 -0.85 -21.22
C LYS A 685 25.73 -2.26 -21.75
N ARG A 686 25.44 -2.40 -23.03
CA ARG A 686 25.64 -3.66 -23.77
C ARG A 686 27.14 -3.90 -23.98
N THR A 687 27.62 -5.08 -23.58
CA THR A 687 29.05 -5.46 -23.69
C THR A 687 29.29 -6.60 -24.66
N GLY A 688 28.21 -7.18 -25.20
CA GLY A 688 28.25 -8.26 -26.19
C GLY A 688 26.82 -8.69 -26.52
N GLU A 689 26.70 -9.69 -27.38
CA GLU A 689 25.36 -10.22 -27.74
C GLU A 689 24.68 -10.80 -26.50
N GLY A 690 23.56 -10.17 -26.10
CA GLY A 690 22.80 -10.56 -24.92
C GLY A 690 23.51 -10.34 -23.57
N LEU A 691 24.66 -9.67 -23.55
CA LEU A 691 25.42 -9.38 -22.33
C LEU A 691 25.31 -7.89 -21.97
N TYR A 692 24.99 -7.62 -20.71
CA TYR A 692 24.81 -6.27 -20.20
C TYR A 692 25.66 -6.04 -18.97
N ARG A 693 26.41 -4.96 -18.94
CA ARG A 693 27.11 -4.48 -17.78
C ARG A 693 26.22 -3.47 -17.04
N VAL A 694 26.15 -3.63 -15.75
CA VAL A 694 25.45 -2.72 -14.85
C VAL A 694 26.42 -2.26 -13.78
N VAL A 695 26.59 -0.97 -13.63
CA VAL A 695 27.43 -0.38 -12.57
C VAL A 695 26.71 -0.51 -11.23
N VAL A 696 27.40 -1.08 -10.26
CA VAL A 696 26.97 -1.24 -8.87
C VAL A 696 27.98 -0.67 -7.92
N ARG A 697 27.72 -0.73 -6.63
CA ARG A 697 28.62 -0.16 -5.63
C ARG A 697 30.01 -0.79 -5.70
N ARG A 698 31.03 0.02 -5.95
CA ARG A 698 32.46 -0.36 -6.05
C ARG A 698 32.79 -1.37 -7.16
N GLY A 699 31.98 -1.42 -8.18
CA GLY A 699 32.21 -2.37 -9.27
C GLY A 699 31.06 -2.46 -10.27
N PHE A 700 30.99 -3.57 -10.94
CA PHE A 700 29.93 -3.83 -11.91
C PHE A 700 29.52 -5.31 -11.92
N MET A 701 28.35 -5.57 -12.44
CA MET A 701 27.88 -6.91 -12.78
C MET A 701 27.75 -7.05 -14.29
N VAL A 702 27.97 -8.27 -14.80
CA VAL A 702 27.60 -8.64 -16.17
C VAL A 702 26.42 -9.61 -16.13
N ILE A 703 25.36 -9.26 -16.83
CA ILE A 703 24.10 -10.01 -16.87
C ILE A 703 23.90 -10.56 -18.26
N ASP A 704 23.69 -11.86 -18.36
CA ASP A 704 23.33 -12.55 -19.58
C ASP A 704 21.82 -12.68 -19.67
N ILE A 705 21.18 -11.93 -20.58
CA ILE A 705 19.74 -11.93 -20.74
C ILE A 705 19.23 -13.26 -21.32
N GLY A 706 20.01 -13.93 -22.18
CA GLY A 706 19.66 -15.24 -22.71
C GLY A 706 19.66 -16.32 -21.64
N LYS A 707 20.68 -16.33 -20.78
CA LYS A 707 20.77 -17.23 -19.62
C LYS A 707 19.95 -16.74 -18.41
N ARG A 708 19.42 -15.52 -18.46
CA ARG A 708 18.62 -14.87 -17.42
C ARG A 708 19.28 -14.84 -16.04
N LYS A 709 20.58 -14.54 -16.01
CA LYS A 709 21.34 -14.50 -14.75
C LYS A 709 22.51 -13.54 -14.79
N VAL A 710 22.99 -13.15 -13.62
CA VAL A 710 24.30 -12.54 -13.44
C VAL A 710 25.36 -13.63 -13.73
N VAL A 711 26.27 -13.34 -14.65
CA VAL A 711 27.32 -14.26 -15.08
C VAL A 711 28.68 -13.86 -14.55
N ASP A 712 28.86 -12.60 -14.18
CA ASP A 712 30.12 -12.09 -13.65
C ASP A 712 29.88 -10.89 -12.71
N VAL A 713 30.76 -10.75 -11.72
CA VAL A 713 30.78 -9.62 -10.78
C VAL A 713 32.23 -9.19 -10.55
N PHE A 714 32.50 -7.93 -10.76
CA PHE A 714 33.82 -7.34 -10.46
C PHE A 714 33.70 -6.25 -9.41
N ARG A 715 34.62 -6.23 -8.43
CA ARG A 715 34.73 -5.21 -7.41
C ARG A 715 36.19 -4.87 -7.16
N HIS A 716 36.47 -3.59 -6.93
CA HIS A 716 37.81 -3.12 -6.59
C HIS A 716 37.76 -1.95 -5.62
N PRO A 717 38.65 -1.88 -4.62
CA PRO A 717 38.66 -0.80 -3.61
C PRO A 717 38.78 0.62 -4.20
N ALA A 718 39.55 0.76 -5.31
CA ALA A 718 39.72 2.05 -5.99
C ALA A 718 38.40 2.58 -6.62
N LEU A 719 37.39 1.71 -6.84
CA LEU A 719 36.14 2.08 -7.50
C LEU A 719 35.05 2.54 -6.52
N ASN A 720 35.47 3.26 -5.46
CA ASN A 720 34.51 3.90 -4.56
C ASN A 720 33.86 5.10 -5.29
N GLU A 721 32.53 5.20 -5.30
CA GLU A 721 31.75 6.17 -6.06
C GLU A 721 31.93 6.01 -7.59
N LEU A 722 31.99 4.78 -8.05
CA LEU A 722 31.99 4.43 -9.47
C LEU A 722 30.68 4.89 -10.13
N THR A 723 30.80 5.58 -11.26
CA THR A 723 29.64 6.14 -11.98
C THR A 723 29.43 5.51 -13.37
N ALA A 724 30.48 5.13 -14.05
CA ALA A 724 30.40 4.52 -15.38
C ALA A 724 31.57 3.57 -15.68
N VAL A 725 31.36 2.62 -16.59
CA VAL A 725 32.40 1.69 -17.08
C VAL A 725 32.27 1.54 -18.59
N CYS A 726 33.39 1.62 -19.30
CA CYS A 726 33.46 1.40 -20.76
C CYS A 726 34.46 0.30 -21.10
N ASP A 727 34.08 -0.62 -22.00
CA ASP A 727 35.00 -1.61 -22.55
C ASP A 727 36.03 -0.99 -23.47
N MET A 728 37.22 -1.54 -23.44
CA MET A 728 38.30 -1.18 -24.35
C MET A 728 38.53 -2.27 -25.42
N PRO A 729 39.01 -1.89 -26.60
CA PRO A 729 39.26 -2.84 -27.68
C PRO A 729 40.27 -3.95 -27.32
N ASP A 730 41.13 -3.70 -26.36
CA ASP A 730 42.15 -4.67 -25.87
C ASP A 730 41.61 -5.69 -24.86
N GLY A 731 40.28 -5.64 -24.58
CA GLY A 731 39.61 -6.50 -23.60
C GLY A 731 39.67 -5.98 -22.18
N GLY A 732 40.38 -4.87 -21.92
CA GLY A 732 40.36 -4.14 -20.66
C GLY A 732 39.14 -3.25 -20.57
N PHE A 733 39.11 -2.41 -19.54
CA PHE A 733 38.02 -1.45 -19.36
C PHE A 733 38.49 -0.16 -18.64
N LEU A 734 37.73 0.90 -18.88
CA LEU A 734 37.85 2.18 -18.16
C LEU A 734 36.74 2.31 -17.15
N ALA A 735 37.05 2.80 -15.97
CA ALA A 735 36.10 3.01 -14.87
C ALA A 735 36.14 4.47 -14.41
N CYS A 736 35.05 5.20 -14.53
CA CYS A 736 34.91 6.59 -14.12
C CYS A 736 34.42 6.66 -12.67
N VAL A 737 35.17 7.38 -11.84
CA VAL A 737 34.86 7.57 -10.43
C VAL A 737 34.70 9.06 -10.14
N SER A 738 33.67 9.40 -9.35
CA SER A 738 33.42 10.75 -8.85
C SER A 738 33.73 10.81 -7.34
N PRO A 739 34.98 11.07 -6.92
CA PRO A 739 35.39 10.90 -5.53
C PRO A 739 34.61 11.80 -4.57
N GLY A 740 34.13 11.18 -3.47
CA GLY A 740 33.33 11.87 -2.47
C GLY A 740 31.84 11.93 -2.77
N GLY A 741 31.39 11.41 -3.94
CA GLY A 741 29.99 11.31 -4.32
C GLY A 741 29.36 12.62 -4.77
N TYR A 742 28.02 12.56 -4.95
CA TYR A 742 27.26 13.70 -5.49
C TYR A 742 27.38 14.98 -4.64
N GLY A 743 27.56 16.12 -5.32
CA GLY A 743 27.65 17.45 -4.72
C GLY A 743 29.03 17.77 -4.14
N LYS A 744 30.06 16.95 -4.40
CA LYS A 744 31.43 17.23 -4.03
C LYS A 744 32.22 17.76 -5.22
N THR A 745 33.19 18.65 -4.95
CA THR A 745 34.01 19.33 -5.95
C THR A 745 35.36 18.65 -6.13
N ASN A 746 35.42 17.33 -6.01
CA ASN A 746 36.61 16.55 -6.26
C ASN A 746 36.71 16.23 -7.75
N ASP A 747 37.94 16.34 -8.29
CA ASP A 747 38.22 16.04 -9.68
C ASP A 747 37.84 14.58 -10.02
N VAL A 748 37.26 14.37 -11.20
CA VAL A 748 36.88 13.04 -11.70
C VAL A 748 38.13 12.23 -12.01
N GLU A 749 38.09 10.96 -11.64
CA GLU A 749 39.13 10.00 -11.88
C GLU A 749 38.68 8.91 -12.85
N VAL A 750 39.55 8.59 -13.81
CA VAL A 750 39.34 7.46 -14.71
C VAL A 750 40.44 6.42 -14.47
N PHE A 751 40.05 5.25 -14.07
CA PHE A 751 40.93 4.10 -13.85
C PHE A 751 40.91 3.20 -15.08
N ARG A 752 42.09 2.78 -15.53
CA ARG A 752 42.24 1.78 -16.57
C ARG A 752 42.59 0.43 -15.95
N PHE A 753 41.85 -0.59 -16.35
CA PHE A 753 42.06 -1.97 -15.97
C PHE A 753 42.40 -2.81 -17.22
N THR A 754 43.35 -3.73 -17.07
CA THR A 754 43.70 -4.71 -18.07
C THR A 754 42.62 -5.77 -18.28
N ALA A 755 42.72 -6.56 -19.33
CA ALA A 755 41.79 -7.67 -19.60
C ALA A 755 41.74 -8.73 -18.45
N ASP A 756 42.86 -8.94 -17.76
CA ASP A 756 42.95 -9.78 -16.57
C ASP A 756 42.60 -9.04 -15.26
N ARG A 757 41.98 -7.85 -15.37
CA ARG A 757 41.36 -7.04 -14.30
C ARG A 757 42.38 -6.48 -13.29
N ARG A 758 43.59 -6.28 -13.66
CA ARG A 758 44.59 -5.55 -12.86
C ARG A 758 44.46 -4.06 -13.13
N LEU A 759 44.55 -3.27 -12.07
CA LEU A 759 44.66 -1.81 -12.21
C LEU A 759 45.98 -1.44 -12.89
N GLU A 760 45.87 -0.79 -14.04
CA GLU A 760 47.01 -0.41 -14.86
C GLU A 760 47.40 1.06 -14.64
N SER A 761 46.43 1.97 -14.69
CA SER A 761 46.67 3.40 -14.53
C SER A 761 45.47 4.13 -13.94
N ARG A 762 45.71 5.32 -13.42
CA ARG A 762 44.74 6.28 -12.92
C ARG A 762 45.01 7.65 -13.58
N HIS A 763 43.92 8.27 -14.07
CA HIS A 763 43.98 9.56 -14.72
C HIS A 763 42.98 10.53 -14.09
N THR A 764 43.42 11.75 -13.75
CA THR A 764 42.62 12.78 -13.12
C THR A 764 42.24 13.87 -14.11
N PHE A 765 40.94 14.08 -14.29
CA PHE A 765 40.42 15.18 -15.11
C PHE A 765 40.16 16.42 -14.25
N ARG A 766 41.08 17.36 -14.26
CA ARG A 766 41.05 18.56 -13.39
C ARG A 766 39.92 19.51 -13.77
N GLY A 767 39.18 19.98 -12.75
CA GLY A 767 38.05 20.89 -12.91
C GLY A 767 36.86 20.25 -13.55
N ILE A 768 36.78 18.92 -13.51
CA ILE A 768 35.59 18.09 -13.87
C ILE A 768 35.15 17.35 -12.62
N PHE A 769 33.95 17.59 -12.15
CA PHE A 769 33.41 17.00 -10.92
C PHE A 769 31.95 16.64 -11.06
N ASN A 770 31.46 15.79 -10.18
CA ASN A 770 30.09 15.22 -10.20
C ASN A 770 29.77 14.51 -11.52
N SER A 771 30.70 13.71 -12.05
CA SER A 771 30.41 12.88 -13.24
C SER A 771 29.36 11.82 -12.93
N ARG A 772 28.51 11.59 -13.91
CA ARG A 772 27.47 10.55 -13.86
C ARG A 772 27.59 9.53 -14.98
N SER A 773 28.20 9.89 -16.08
CA SER A 773 28.43 8.98 -17.18
C SER A 773 29.77 9.21 -17.87
N MET A 774 30.22 8.16 -18.53
CA MET A 774 31.37 8.19 -19.42
C MET A 774 31.07 7.30 -20.62
N THR A 775 31.38 7.77 -21.81
CA THR A 775 31.27 6.98 -23.05
C THR A 775 32.63 7.01 -23.76
N LEU A 776 33.14 5.83 -24.14
CA LEU A 776 34.34 5.71 -24.98
C LEU A 776 33.92 5.65 -26.45
N ARG A 777 34.49 6.53 -27.24
CA ARG A 777 34.26 6.57 -28.69
C ARG A 777 35.24 5.65 -29.44
N GLU A 778 34.90 5.33 -30.67
CA GLU A 778 35.73 4.46 -31.53
C GLU A 778 37.14 5.09 -31.80
N ASP A 779 37.26 6.40 -31.79
CA ASP A 779 38.53 7.14 -31.97
C ASP A 779 39.39 7.21 -30.69
N GLY A 780 38.96 6.56 -29.61
CA GLY A 780 39.62 6.52 -28.31
C GLY A 780 39.37 7.76 -27.44
N GLU A 781 38.51 8.68 -27.88
CA GLU A 781 38.13 9.84 -27.06
C GLU A 781 37.02 9.46 -26.06
N LEU A 782 37.02 10.16 -24.94
CA LEU A 782 36.03 10.01 -23.85
C LEU A 782 35.05 11.17 -23.89
N LEU A 783 33.77 10.86 -23.80
CA LEU A 783 32.74 11.81 -23.42
C LEU A 783 32.44 11.61 -21.94
N ILE A 784 32.64 12.64 -21.12
CA ILE A 784 32.40 12.61 -19.68
C ILE A 784 31.39 13.70 -19.34
N ALA A 785 30.19 13.28 -18.95
CA ALA A 785 29.18 14.21 -18.45
C ALA A 785 29.52 14.62 -17.01
N TYR A 786 29.41 15.93 -16.70
CA TYR A 786 29.71 16.50 -15.41
C TYR A 786 28.68 17.60 -15.05
N GLU A 787 28.84 18.21 -13.87
CA GLU A 787 27.86 19.15 -13.31
C GLU A 787 27.45 20.29 -14.25
N HIS A 788 28.35 20.83 -15.05
CA HIS A 788 28.06 22.00 -15.87
C HIS A 788 27.99 21.73 -17.37
N GLY A 789 28.11 20.46 -17.78
CA GLY A 789 28.10 20.09 -19.18
C GLY A 789 28.76 18.73 -19.43
N PHE A 790 29.50 18.63 -20.51
CA PHE A 790 30.34 17.46 -20.76
C PHE A 790 31.65 17.88 -21.44
N ILE A 791 32.60 16.96 -21.41
CA ILE A 791 33.87 17.14 -22.12
C ILE A 791 34.05 16.07 -23.19
N ARG A 792 34.76 16.42 -24.25
CA ARG A 792 35.56 15.50 -25.04
C ARG A 792 36.99 15.51 -24.45
N GLY A 793 37.51 14.34 -24.18
CA GLY A 793 38.84 14.21 -23.60
C GLY A 793 39.49 12.88 -23.95
N ARG A 794 40.74 12.70 -23.47
CA ARG A 794 41.49 11.44 -23.62
C ARG A 794 42.34 11.20 -22.39
N LEU A 795 42.80 9.97 -22.24
CA LEU A 795 43.80 9.66 -21.24
C LEU A 795 45.12 10.25 -21.70
N GLY A 796 45.76 11.03 -20.87
CA GLY A 796 47.04 11.62 -21.11
C GLY A 796 48.19 10.83 -20.46
N GLU A 797 49.38 11.27 -20.66
CA GLU A 797 50.58 10.74 -19.99
C GLU A 797 50.63 11.19 -18.51
N ASN A 798 51.38 10.45 -17.70
CA ASN A 798 51.64 10.78 -16.29
C ASN A 798 50.42 10.89 -15.38
N GLY A 799 49.31 10.19 -15.71
CA GLY A 799 48.14 10.16 -14.86
C GLY A 799 47.21 11.39 -14.94
N GLU A 800 47.42 12.25 -15.95
CA GLU A 800 46.52 13.36 -16.20
C GLU A 800 45.47 13.02 -17.28
N GLY A 801 44.27 13.50 -17.10
CA GLY A 801 43.23 13.50 -18.13
C GLY A 801 43.34 14.74 -19.01
N VAL A 802 43.33 14.61 -20.31
CA VAL A 802 43.40 15.73 -21.26
C VAL A 802 42.03 16.14 -21.74
N VAL A 803 41.62 17.37 -21.47
CA VAL A 803 40.36 17.93 -21.99
C VAL A 803 40.63 18.53 -23.36
N LEU A 804 39.98 17.98 -24.40
CA LEU A 804 40.07 18.47 -25.77
C LEU A 804 39.07 19.58 -26.08
N GLN A 805 37.86 19.43 -25.58
CA GLN A 805 36.76 20.39 -25.76
C GLN A 805 35.80 20.34 -24.58
N ARG A 806 35.22 21.49 -24.22
CA ARG A 806 34.15 21.61 -23.21
C ARG A 806 32.86 22.03 -23.87
N PHE A 807 31.78 21.34 -23.51
CA PHE A 807 30.42 21.67 -23.91
C PHE A 807 29.66 22.13 -22.66
N ILE A 808 29.24 23.37 -22.65
CA ILE A 808 28.60 23.99 -21.49
C ILE A 808 27.08 24.01 -21.71
N GLN A 809 26.34 23.52 -20.75
CA GLN A 809 24.90 23.60 -20.81
C GLN A 809 24.39 25.01 -20.49
N PRO A 810 23.62 25.65 -21.39
CA PRO A 810 23.23 27.05 -21.23
C PRO A 810 22.38 27.33 -19.97
N ALA A 811 21.64 26.34 -19.46
CA ALA A 811 20.72 26.51 -18.34
C ALA A 811 21.35 26.26 -16.96
N GLY A 812 22.67 25.97 -16.86
CA GLY A 812 23.38 25.75 -15.59
C GLY A 812 22.88 24.51 -14.80
N ARG A 813 22.27 23.55 -15.49
CA ARG A 813 21.77 22.31 -14.89
C ARG A 813 22.70 21.16 -15.19
N ASN A 814 22.76 20.19 -14.28
CA ASN A 814 23.65 19.02 -14.43
C ASN A 814 23.30 18.23 -15.67
N LEU A 815 24.29 17.85 -16.46
CA LEU A 815 24.15 16.79 -17.43
C LEU A 815 24.36 15.45 -16.73
N PHE A 816 23.48 14.52 -17.03
CA PHE A 816 23.60 13.18 -16.46
C PHE A 816 24.33 12.24 -17.40
N GLU A 817 23.97 12.22 -18.65
CA GLU A 817 24.62 11.36 -19.64
C GLU A 817 24.67 12.03 -21.03
N VAL A 818 25.70 11.67 -21.78
CA VAL A 818 25.94 12.15 -23.13
C VAL A 818 26.35 10.99 -24.03
N VAL A 819 25.74 10.91 -25.19
CA VAL A 819 26.03 9.91 -26.23
C VAL A 819 26.15 10.57 -27.59
N PRO A 820 26.98 10.04 -28.53
CA PRO A 820 26.98 10.49 -29.90
C PRO A 820 25.58 10.31 -30.53
N ASP A 821 25.23 11.21 -31.44
CA ASP A 821 24.05 11.01 -32.28
C ASP A 821 24.30 9.91 -33.34
N ALA A 822 23.24 9.34 -33.90
CA ALA A 822 23.36 8.25 -34.87
C ALA A 822 24.04 8.67 -36.20
N LYS A 823 24.09 9.95 -36.48
CA LYS A 823 24.68 10.51 -37.72
C LYS A 823 26.13 10.95 -37.54
N GLY A 824 26.66 10.97 -36.31
CA GLY A 824 27.98 11.47 -35.98
C GLY A 824 28.13 13.00 -36.14
N THR A 825 27.02 13.73 -36.14
CA THR A 825 26.96 15.18 -36.33
C THR A 825 26.90 15.97 -35.03
N GLY A 826 26.69 15.28 -33.90
CA GLY A 826 26.54 15.88 -32.59
C GLY A 826 26.40 14.87 -31.48
N TYR A 827 25.77 15.32 -30.40
CA TYR A 827 25.61 14.58 -29.16
C TYR A 827 24.25 14.80 -28.55
N TRP A 828 23.59 13.73 -28.12
CA TRP A 828 22.41 13.80 -27.27
C TRP A 828 22.83 13.76 -25.80
N ALA A 829 22.26 14.64 -24.99
CA ALA A 829 22.51 14.70 -23.56
C ALA A 829 21.20 14.74 -22.76
N GLY A 830 21.12 13.91 -21.71
CA GLY A 830 20.06 13.94 -20.72
C GLY A 830 20.45 14.87 -19.57
N THR A 831 19.58 15.82 -19.21
CA THR A 831 19.89 16.87 -18.23
C THR A 831 19.57 16.48 -16.78
N GLY A 832 19.35 15.21 -16.48
CA GLY A 832 18.98 14.81 -15.13
C GLY A 832 17.75 15.57 -14.63
N TYR A 833 17.85 16.23 -13.49
CA TYR A 833 16.72 17.00 -12.88
C TYR A 833 16.19 18.17 -13.74
N GLY A 834 16.83 18.49 -14.85
CA GLY A 834 16.30 19.39 -15.87
C GLY A 834 15.11 18.77 -16.61
N ALA A 835 15.09 17.45 -16.71
CA ALA A 835 14.15 16.66 -17.47
C ALA A 835 14.01 17.18 -18.92
N GLU A 836 15.15 17.36 -19.57
CA GLU A 836 15.28 17.82 -20.95
C GLU A 836 16.29 16.92 -21.69
N LEU A 837 16.03 16.67 -22.96
CA LEU A 837 17.00 16.15 -23.91
C LEU A 837 17.58 17.33 -24.68
N VAL A 838 18.91 17.44 -24.70
CA VAL A 838 19.61 18.52 -25.41
C VAL A 838 20.49 17.92 -26.49
N HIS A 839 20.34 18.40 -27.72
CA HIS A 839 21.23 18.03 -28.80
C HIS A 839 22.28 19.14 -29.01
N PHE A 840 23.54 18.73 -28.91
CA PHE A 840 24.69 19.59 -29.18
C PHE A 840 25.30 19.25 -30.53
N ASN A 841 25.60 20.25 -31.33
CA ASN A 841 26.44 20.09 -32.51
C ASN A 841 27.92 19.88 -32.11
N LEU A 842 28.77 19.42 -33.05
CA LEU A 842 30.18 19.19 -32.77
C LEU A 842 30.95 20.47 -32.37
N ASP A 843 30.47 21.63 -32.75
CA ASP A 843 31.03 22.93 -32.35
C ASP A 843 30.62 23.42 -30.96
N GLY A 844 29.70 22.72 -30.32
CA GLY A 844 29.16 23.01 -29.00
C GLY A 844 27.88 23.86 -29.00
N SER A 845 27.40 24.27 -30.17
CA SER A 845 26.12 24.95 -30.28
C SER A 845 24.96 23.96 -30.03
N VAL A 846 23.87 24.46 -29.45
CA VAL A 846 22.66 23.66 -29.18
C VAL A 846 21.72 23.75 -30.37
N SER A 847 21.38 22.61 -30.98
CA SER A 847 20.45 22.51 -32.12
C SER A 847 19.04 22.12 -31.71
N ALA A 848 18.85 21.41 -30.61
CA ALA A 848 17.52 21.03 -30.13
C ALA A 848 17.46 20.92 -28.60
N VAL A 849 16.28 21.23 -28.03
CA VAL A 849 15.94 20.97 -26.63
C VAL A 849 14.55 20.37 -26.60
N TRP A 850 14.44 19.12 -26.19
CA TRP A 850 13.19 18.39 -26.14
C TRP A 850 12.76 18.12 -24.72
N LYS A 851 11.46 18.25 -24.48
CA LYS A 851 10.86 18.02 -23.18
C LYS A 851 9.42 17.52 -23.36
N ALA A 852 9.06 16.47 -22.67
CA ALA A 852 7.69 16.02 -22.67
C ALA A 852 6.77 17.02 -21.95
N GLU A 853 5.59 17.27 -22.49
CA GLU A 853 4.57 18.06 -21.82
C GLU A 853 4.12 17.37 -20.53
N GLN A 854 3.98 18.15 -19.48
CA GLN A 854 3.48 17.62 -18.21
C GLN A 854 1.96 17.41 -18.29
N GLY A 855 1.54 16.13 -18.31
CA GLY A 855 0.13 15.78 -18.22
C GLY A 855 -0.40 15.81 -16.76
N LYS A 856 -1.74 15.85 -16.57
CA LYS A 856 -2.38 15.79 -15.26
C LYS A 856 -1.88 14.60 -14.45
N GLY A 857 -1.17 14.85 -13.34
CA GLY A 857 -0.69 13.85 -12.39
C GLY A 857 0.59 13.10 -12.78
N ARG A 858 1.25 13.43 -13.90
CA ARG A 858 2.49 12.80 -14.37
C ARG A 858 3.61 13.82 -14.49
N ARG A 859 4.78 13.50 -13.96
CA ARG A 859 5.90 14.43 -13.86
C ARG A 859 7.11 13.92 -14.65
N ASN A 860 7.70 14.81 -15.43
CA ASN A 860 9.07 14.64 -15.90
C ASN A 860 9.99 15.04 -14.75
N VAL A 861 10.88 14.15 -14.33
CA VAL A 861 11.70 14.36 -13.14
C VAL A 861 13.16 14.40 -13.50
N PHE A 862 13.65 13.39 -14.24
CA PHE A 862 15.09 13.21 -14.42
C PHE A 862 15.39 12.40 -15.67
N TYR A 863 15.90 13.03 -16.71
CA TYR A 863 16.25 12.34 -17.94
C TYR A 863 17.68 11.80 -17.90
N ALA A 864 17.77 10.48 -18.11
CA ALA A 864 19.01 9.70 -18.13
C ALA A 864 19.05 8.74 -19.33
N GLN A 865 20.25 8.40 -19.74
CA GLN A 865 20.53 7.44 -20.82
C GLN A 865 19.73 7.69 -22.10
N PRO A 866 19.95 8.80 -22.80
CA PRO A 866 19.38 9.00 -24.12
C PRO A 866 19.96 8.00 -25.10
N GLN A 867 19.09 7.45 -25.96
CA GLN A 867 19.52 6.53 -27.02
C GLN A 867 18.75 6.85 -28.32
N GLU A 868 19.48 7.40 -29.30
CA GLU A 868 18.92 7.64 -30.62
C GLU A 868 18.91 6.33 -31.45
N GLN A 869 17.89 6.17 -32.22
CA GLN A 869 17.67 5.05 -33.09
C GLN A 869 17.90 5.44 -34.58
N PRO A 870 18.14 4.48 -35.50
CA PRO A 870 18.36 4.77 -36.91
C PRO A 870 17.22 5.57 -37.57
N ASN A 871 15.99 5.45 -37.08
CA ASN A 871 14.86 6.22 -37.56
C ASN A 871 14.79 7.69 -37.02
N GLY A 872 15.75 8.09 -36.22
CA GLY A 872 15.84 9.42 -35.65
C GLY A 872 15.02 9.60 -34.36
N HIS A 873 14.36 8.55 -33.87
CA HIS A 873 13.70 8.59 -32.58
C HIS A 873 14.68 8.50 -31.42
N VAL A 874 14.40 9.18 -30.32
CA VAL A 874 15.25 9.15 -29.13
C VAL A 874 14.49 8.61 -27.93
N TYR A 875 15.01 7.54 -27.36
CA TYR A 875 14.53 6.97 -26.11
C TYR A 875 15.26 7.59 -24.93
N VAL A 876 14.59 7.77 -23.81
CA VAL A 876 15.20 8.24 -22.57
C VAL A 876 14.48 7.70 -21.33
N CYS A 877 15.25 7.37 -20.30
CA CYS A 877 14.69 7.07 -18.99
C CYS A 877 14.29 8.36 -18.26
N ASN A 878 13.16 8.33 -17.60
CA ASN A 878 12.75 9.36 -16.64
C ASN A 878 12.86 8.78 -15.22
N TRP A 879 14.08 8.82 -14.66
CA TRP A 879 14.35 8.31 -13.32
C TRP A 879 13.65 9.16 -12.26
N THR A 880 13.06 8.54 -11.24
CA THR A 880 12.18 9.22 -10.28
C THR A 880 12.61 9.10 -8.82
N GLY A 881 13.76 8.50 -8.54
CA GLY A 881 14.32 8.37 -7.20
C GLY A 881 14.79 6.95 -6.85
N HIS A 882 15.60 6.85 -5.79
CA HIS A 882 16.20 5.58 -5.34
C HIS A 882 15.21 4.62 -4.72
N GLY A 883 14.11 5.12 -4.21
CA GLY A 883 13.07 4.36 -3.55
C GLY A 883 11.79 4.29 -4.36
N TRP A 884 11.08 3.22 -4.16
CA TRP A 884 9.76 3.05 -4.75
C TRP A 884 8.77 4.18 -4.36
N ASN A 885 8.86 4.73 -3.13
CA ASN A 885 8.01 5.81 -2.63
C ASN A 885 8.60 7.21 -2.83
N ASP A 886 9.84 7.34 -3.26
CA ASP A 886 10.44 8.64 -3.55
C ASP A 886 9.75 9.34 -4.70
N SER A 887 8.87 8.62 -5.33
CA SER A 887 8.46 8.89 -6.65
C SER A 887 7.41 9.98 -6.74
N LYS A 888 7.83 10.94 -7.31
CA LYS A 888 7.06 11.79 -8.20
C LYS A 888 6.73 10.96 -9.45
N ARG A 889 5.81 10.00 -9.32
CA ARG A 889 5.44 9.06 -10.38
C ARG A 889 5.18 9.80 -11.68
N GLY A 890 6.04 9.58 -12.65
CA GLY A 890 5.96 10.08 -14.01
C GLY A 890 6.01 8.93 -15.00
N TRP A 891 6.17 9.24 -16.25
CA TRP A 891 6.51 8.23 -17.25
C TRP A 891 7.92 7.70 -16.95
N GLN A 892 8.10 6.39 -17.01
CA GLN A 892 9.36 5.74 -16.67
C GLN A 892 10.35 5.74 -17.84
N VAL A 893 9.83 5.60 -19.06
CA VAL A 893 10.57 5.69 -20.31
C VAL A 893 9.76 6.52 -21.28
N LEU A 894 10.43 7.31 -22.09
CA LEU A 894 9.87 8.14 -23.14
C LEU A 894 10.53 7.83 -24.47
N GLU A 895 9.76 7.85 -25.55
CA GLU A 895 10.24 7.86 -26.91
C GLU A 895 9.80 9.15 -27.59
N PHE A 896 10.76 9.93 -28.04
CA PHE A 896 10.54 11.13 -28.85
C PHE A 896 10.74 10.80 -30.31
N ASP A 897 9.90 11.35 -31.21
CA ASP A 897 10.14 11.31 -32.63
C ASP A 897 11.24 12.31 -33.05
N GLU A 898 11.59 12.33 -34.33
CA GLU A 898 12.62 13.23 -34.89
C GLU A 898 12.30 14.73 -34.78
N ASN A 899 11.05 15.08 -34.39
CA ASN A 899 10.59 16.45 -34.14
C ASN A 899 10.50 16.79 -32.65
N GLY A 900 10.87 15.86 -31.75
CA GLY A 900 10.82 16.05 -30.33
C GLY A 900 9.44 15.86 -29.70
N LYS A 901 8.50 15.22 -30.40
CA LYS A 901 7.18 14.88 -29.85
C LYS A 901 7.24 13.49 -29.24
N VAL A 902 6.65 13.33 -28.05
CA VAL A 902 6.51 12.03 -27.40
C VAL A 902 5.50 11.18 -28.17
N VAL A 903 5.96 10.07 -28.73
CA VAL A 903 5.14 9.12 -29.51
C VAL A 903 4.85 7.85 -28.74
N TRP A 904 5.63 7.55 -27.71
CA TRP A 904 5.38 6.44 -26.82
C TRP A 904 5.97 6.68 -25.44
N HIS A 905 5.38 6.03 -24.43
CA HIS A 905 5.91 6.06 -23.06
C HIS A 905 5.58 4.75 -22.33
N LEU A 906 6.39 4.44 -21.31
CA LEU A 906 6.16 3.39 -20.34
C LEU A 906 5.79 4.03 -19.00
N ASP A 907 4.70 3.60 -18.35
CA ASP A 907 4.23 4.12 -17.07
C ASP A 907 3.63 3.04 -16.16
N ASP A 908 4.20 1.85 -16.18
CA ASP A 908 3.74 0.73 -15.36
C ASP A 908 4.41 0.70 -13.99
N TRP A 909 3.90 1.51 -13.07
CA TRP A 909 4.39 1.60 -11.69
C TRP A 909 3.97 0.42 -10.80
N GLU A 910 3.09 -0.42 -11.26
CA GLU A 910 2.75 -1.65 -10.53
C GLU A 910 3.88 -2.67 -10.64
N LEU A 911 4.57 -2.68 -11.77
CA LEU A 911 5.59 -3.69 -12.07
C LEU A 911 7.00 -3.19 -12.09
N PHE A 912 7.18 -1.98 -12.57
CA PHE A 912 8.48 -1.36 -12.71
C PHE A 912 8.61 -0.24 -11.68
N GLY A 913 9.81 -0.09 -11.15
CA GLY A 913 10.14 1.01 -10.32
C GLY A 913 10.76 2.17 -11.10
N SER A 914 11.78 2.77 -10.51
CA SER A 914 12.54 3.86 -11.10
C SER A 914 13.56 3.31 -12.08
N ILE A 915 13.38 3.60 -13.34
CA ILE A 915 14.26 3.12 -14.42
C ILE A 915 15.46 4.06 -14.54
N SER A 916 16.65 3.53 -14.34
CA SER A 916 17.92 4.27 -14.39
C SER A 916 18.71 4.06 -15.67
N GLY A 917 18.38 3.03 -16.43
CA GLY A 917 19.08 2.70 -17.65
C GLY A 917 18.23 2.01 -18.70
N ILE A 918 18.53 2.24 -19.97
CA ILE A 918 17.82 1.67 -21.11
C ILE A 918 18.78 1.21 -22.22
N ASP A 919 18.43 0.11 -22.87
CA ASP A 919 18.97 -0.28 -24.15
C ASP A 919 17.84 -0.76 -25.08
N VAL A 920 17.79 -0.24 -26.30
CA VAL A 920 16.76 -0.58 -27.30
C VAL A 920 17.26 -1.75 -28.12
N LEU A 921 16.55 -2.89 -28.05
CA LEU A 921 16.92 -4.12 -28.79
C LEU A 921 16.41 -4.11 -30.23
N GLU A 922 15.20 -3.63 -30.42
CA GLU A 922 14.55 -3.54 -31.74
C GLU A 922 13.70 -2.28 -31.79
N THR A 923 13.87 -1.49 -32.80
CA THR A 923 13.04 -0.34 -33.15
C THR A 923 11.82 -0.76 -33.96
N PRO A 924 10.70 -0.04 -33.82
CA PRO A 924 9.61 -0.18 -34.77
C PRO A 924 10.09 0.16 -36.19
N GLU A 925 9.78 -0.69 -37.18
CA GLU A 925 9.95 -0.38 -38.61
C GLU A 925 8.95 0.66 -39.07
#